data_cb5f659c5b3d4f8fc3428afefc828936
#
_entry.id   cb5f659c5b3d4f8fc3428afefc828936
#
_cell.length_a   1.000
_cell.length_b   1.000
_cell.length_c   1.000
_cell.angle_alpha   90.00
_cell.angle_beta   90.00
_cell.angle_gamma   90.00
#
_symmetry.space_group_name_H-M   'P 1'
#
loop_
_entity.id
_entity.type
_entity.pdbx_description
1 polymer ?
#
loop_
_entity_poly.entity_id
_entity_poly.type
_entity_poly.pdbx_seq_one_letter_code
_entity_poly.pdbx_strand_id
1 'polypeptide(L)'
;MQSQHTPKESQKNSDSNLNFLEFWNKLKLVLGAYWYPMEADGRVFSEVIKSWGMLILLLSLIIGLVAVSAFNSFVLRQLVNVIDEKNLSGFTNNLSILIVSFVLITLLTGLSKFVREKMAIDWYEWLNNYMLQKYFSNRAYYKINFDSNIDNPDQRLTQEIKPIAKTTLSFFATCVEKILEMIVFFVILWQISKTIGVVLIIYTTIGNLIAFYLSQEFNKINQEELEVEANYNYAVTHVRNHAESIAFFQGEDQEFNILKKRFSSLIQTALQKINWERSKNFFDRGYQSIINVFPFLLVAPLYIRDEIDFGQVNQASLAANLFATALGTLITEFATSGRLSSYIERLVNFSETLETITQQAEGVSTIKSIEENRLAFEDVTLQTPNYEKVIVENLTIELAPEQGLLIVGPSGRGKSSLLRAIASLWNSGTGRLIRPPGKEILFLPQRPYIILGTLREQLLYPNVDRQVSDQELSEVLQQVNLQDVLTRVGGFDQEVPWENILSLGEQQRLAFARILVTRPHFVILDESTSALDLINEKNLYQQLKETKTTFISVGHRESLFDYHQWVLELSPDSDWQLLTVQDYQRQKAKEIINIPLDNAQITIDNLSSNESPTQPIPEIAVLTDKFEGFSHKEMEVLTNYSIGTIRSKASLGKSITGNDGFTYRYNKDSRVSKWLRV
;
A
#
# COMPACT_ATOMS: atom_id res chain seq x y z
N MET A 1 28.83 -17.31 -10.94
CA MET A 1 29.38 -16.29 -10.04
C MET A 1 28.34 -15.21 -9.93
N GLN A 2 27.40 -15.35 -9.01
CA GLN A 2 26.40 -14.34 -8.69
C GLN A 2 26.84 -13.69 -7.38
N SER A 3 27.25 -12.45 -7.48
CA SER A 3 27.54 -11.61 -6.33
C SER A 3 26.23 -11.29 -5.61
N GLN A 4 26.08 -11.79 -4.41
CA GLN A 4 25.05 -11.38 -3.46
C GLN A 4 25.31 -9.91 -3.09
N HIS A 5 24.51 -9.01 -3.65
CA HIS A 5 24.33 -7.69 -3.07
C HIS A 5 23.30 -7.81 -1.94
N THR A 6 23.80 -7.97 -0.72
CA THR A 6 23.07 -7.58 0.47
C THR A 6 22.89 -6.06 0.43
N PRO A 7 21.67 -5.52 0.56
CA PRO A 7 21.52 -4.10 0.80
C PRO A 7 22.15 -3.79 2.15
N LYS A 8 23.21 -3.00 2.18
CA LYS A 8 23.63 -2.28 3.36
C LYS A 8 22.52 -1.30 3.69
N GLU A 9 21.67 -1.67 4.63
CA GLU A 9 20.90 -0.71 5.40
C GLU A 9 21.90 0.30 5.98
N SER A 10 22.01 1.44 5.35
CA SER A 10 22.51 2.61 6.00
C SER A 10 21.46 3.00 7.03
N GLN A 11 21.58 2.47 8.25
CA GLN A 11 21.05 3.11 9.45
C GLN A 11 21.63 4.52 9.48
N LYS A 12 20.97 5.43 8.80
CA LYS A 12 21.04 6.83 9.09
C LYS A 12 20.31 6.96 10.43
N ASN A 13 21.10 6.95 11.51
CA ASN A 13 20.65 7.51 12.78
C ASN A 13 20.11 8.90 12.47
N SER A 14 18.81 9.00 12.29
CA SER A 14 18.14 10.29 12.28
C SER A 14 18.24 10.79 13.73
N ASP A 15 19.29 11.56 13.98
CA ASP A 15 19.34 12.44 15.14
C ASP A 15 18.04 13.23 15.12
N SER A 16 17.20 12.94 16.08
CA SER A 16 15.89 13.56 16.31
C SER A 16 15.99 14.98 16.86
N ASN A 17 16.94 15.74 16.37
CA ASN A 17 16.90 17.20 16.44
C ASN A 17 16.09 17.69 15.23
N LEU A 18 14.79 17.41 15.25
CA LEU A 18 13.85 18.11 14.39
C LEU A 18 14.03 19.60 14.65
N ASN A 19 14.64 20.28 13.69
CA ASN A 19 14.60 21.74 13.68
C ASN A 19 13.12 22.12 13.67
N PHE A 20 12.63 22.63 14.78
CA PHE A 20 11.23 23.07 14.97
C PHE A 20 10.76 23.95 13.79
N LEU A 21 11.66 24.74 13.22
CA LEU A 21 11.45 25.55 12.03
C LEU A 21 11.20 24.69 10.78
N GLU A 22 11.91 23.58 10.61
CA GLU A 22 11.73 22.69 9.46
C GLU A 22 10.38 21.94 9.54
N PHE A 23 10.01 21.46 10.72
CA PHE A 23 8.69 20.91 10.99
C PHE A 23 7.58 21.90 10.66
N TRP A 24 7.69 23.16 11.10
CA TRP A 24 6.71 24.19 10.82
C TRP A 24 6.64 24.56 9.33
N ASN A 25 7.75 24.57 8.62
CA ASN A 25 7.77 24.82 7.18
C ASN A 25 7.08 23.68 6.40
N LYS A 26 7.37 22.44 6.75
CA LYS A 26 6.69 21.26 6.15
C LYS A 26 5.20 21.23 6.50
N LEU A 27 4.87 21.54 7.75
CA LEU A 27 3.49 21.66 8.20
C LEU A 27 2.75 22.77 7.45
N LYS A 28 3.38 23.93 7.23
CA LYS A 28 2.80 25.04 6.45
C LYS A 28 2.53 24.67 5.00
N LEU A 29 3.36 23.85 4.39
CA LEU A 29 3.13 23.32 3.03
C LEU A 29 1.83 22.49 2.92
N VAL A 30 1.60 21.61 3.88
CA VAL A 30 0.38 20.75 3.93
C VAL A 30 -0.83 21.54 4.43
N LEU A 31 -0.63 22.44 5.43
CA LEU A 31 -1.70 23.23 6.01
C LEU A 31 -2.11 24.42 5.15
N GLY A 32 -1.14 25.04 4.45
CA GLY A 32 -1.36 26.31 3.75
C GLY A 32 -2.51 26.21 2.74
N ALA A 33 -2.56 25.16 2.01
CA ALA A 33 -3.60 24.93 1.01
C ALA A 33 -5.03 24.79 1.60
N TYR A 34 -5.17 24.38 2.88
CA TYR A 34 -6.47 24.29 3.56
C TYR A 34 -6.93 25.63 4.14
N TRP A 35 -5.99 26.44 4.68
CA TRP A 35 -6.29 27.65 5.44
C TRP A 35 -6.26 28.94 4.62
N TYR A 36 -5.65 28.88 3.42
CA TYR A 36 -5.56 30.02 2.53
C TYR A 36 -6.16 29.69 1.17
N PRO A 37 -6.93 30.58 0.54
CA PRO A 37 -7.44 30.37 -0.80
C PRO A 37 -6.25 30.35 -1.79
N MET A 38 -6.07 29.27 -2.52
CA MET A 38 -5.13 29.17 -3.64
C MET A 38 -5.92 29.20 -4.95
N GLU A 39 -5.57 30.10 -5.86
CA GLU A 39 -6.26 30.25 -7.17
C GLU A 39 -6.14 29.01 -8.07
N ALA A 40 -5.13 28.16 -7.85
CA ALA A 40 -4.88 26.98 -8.68
C ALA A 40 -5.62 25.69 -8.23
N ASP A 41 -5.97 25.54 -6.95
CA ASP A 41 -6.45 24.27 -6.39
C ASP A 41 -7.78 24.35 -5.61
N GLY A 42 -8.59 25.36 -5.91
CA GLY A 42 -10.04 25.17 -5.86
C GLY A 42 -10.75 25.28 -4.53
N ARG A 43 -10.15 25.77 -3.42
CA ARG A 43 -10.99 26.03 -2.24
C ARG A 43 -11.69 27.36 -2.33
N VAL A 44 -13.02 27.31 -2.35
CA VAL A 44 -13.86 28.52 -2.45
C VAL A 44 -13.65 29.39 -1.20
N PHE A 45 -13.55 30.71 -1.38
CA PHE A 45 -13.34 31.68 -0.30
C PHE A 45 -14.33 31.52 0.88
N SER A 46 -15.60 31.15 0.58
CA SER A 46 -16.62 30.88 1.60
C SER A 46 -16.29 29.68 2.50
N GLU A 47 -15.64 28.64 1.99
CA GLU A 47 -15.24 27.46 2.76
C GLU A 47 -14.06 27.79 3.69
N VAL A 48 -13.11 28.60 3.21
CA VAL A 48 -12.00 29.09 4.02
C VAL A 48 -12.50 29.92 5.20
N ILE A 49 -13.45 30.85 4.97
CA ILE A 49 -14.08 31.64 6.04
C ILE A 49 -14.77 30.73 7.07
N LYS A 50 -15.47 29.69 6.62
CA LYS A 50 -16.13 28.73 7.51
C LYS A 50 -15.11 28.00 8.40
N SER A 51 -13.96 27.61 7.85
CA SER A 51 -12.90 26.94 8.60
C SER A 51 -12.27 27.86 9.65
N TRP A 52 -12.01 29.13 9.28
CA TRP A 52 -11.55 30.15 10.24
C TRP A 52 -12.59 30.45 11.33
N GLY A 53 -13.88 30.51 10.95
CA GLY A 53 -14.98 30.69 11.90
C GLY A 53 -15.05 29.55 12.93
N MET A 54 -14.90 28.31 12.49
CA MET A 54 -14.84 27.15 13.39
C MET A 54 -13.60 27.15 14.28
N LEU A 55 -12.44 27.60 13.79
CA LEU A 55 -11.22 27.76 14.60
C LEU A 55 -11.41 28.81 15.69
N ILE A 56 -11.98 29.98 15.36
CA ILE A 56 -12.27 31.03 16.33
C ILE A 56 -13.28 30.53 17.37
N LEU A 57 -14.31 29.79 16.96
CA LEU A 57 -15.26 29.17 17.87
C LEU A 57 -14.55 28.18 18.81
N LEU A 58 -13.67 27.31 18.30
CA LEU A 58 -12.90 26.38 19.10
C LEU A 58 -12.05 27.10 20.16
N LEU A 59 -11.30 28.13 19.73
CA LEU A 59 -10.48 28.93 20.65
C LEU A 59 -11.33 29.63 21.70
N SER A 60 -12.49 30.17 21.34
CA SER A 60 -13.40 30.82 22.33
C SER A 60 -13.96 29.80 23.33
N LEU A 61 -14.26 28.57 22.91
CA LEU A 61 -14.69 27.50 23.81
C LEU A 61 -13.58 27.08 24.76
N ILE A 62 -12.34 26.96 24.27
CA ILE A 62 -11.15 26.65 25.11
C ILE A 62 -10.92 27.75 26.14
N ILE A 63 -10.94 29.01 25.73
CA ILE A 63 -10.80 30.15 26.66
C ILE A 63 -11.92 30.13 27.71
N GLY A 64 -13.16 29.90 27.27
CA GLY A 64 -14.31 29.79 28.18
C GLY A 64 -14.15 28.63 29.16
N LEU A 65 -13.66 27.47 28.71
CA LEU A 65 -13.41 26.33 29.58
C LEU A 65 -12.39 26.63 30.65
N VAL A 66 -11.25 27.25 30.29
CA VAL A 66 -10.19 27.61 31.22
C VAL A 66 -10.69 28.69 32.21
N ALA A 67 -11.45 29.68 31.73
CA ALA A 67 -12.02 30.72 32.57
C ALA A 67 -13.02 30.16 33.59
N VAL A 68 -13.91 29.26 33.18
CA VAL A 68 -14.85 28.62 34.11
C VAL A 68 -14.12 27.69 35.09
N SER A 69 -13.06 27.01 34.69
CA SER A 69 -12.23 26.19 35.56
C SER A 69 -11.52 27.03 36.61
N ALA A 70 -10.99 28.20 36.23
CA ALA A 70 -10.42 29.16 37.14
C ALA A 70 -11.45 29.71 38.14
N PHE A 71 -12.63 30.15 37.63
CA PHE A 71 -13.75 30.60 38.47
C PHE A 71 -14.15 29.53 39.49
N ASN A 72 -14.22 28.29 39.05
CA ASN A 72 -14.57 27.15 39.89
C ASN A 72 -13.59 26.96 41.05
N SER A 73 -12.29 27.25 40.87
CA SER A 73 -11.30 27.18 41.92
C SER A 73 -11.57 28.22 43.04
N PHE A 74 -12.08 29.42 42.69
CA PHE A 74 -12.47 30.43 43.65
C PHE A 74 -13.77 30.08 44.37
N VAL A 75 -14.77 29.55 43.67
CA VAL A 75 -16.01 29.06 44.29
C VAL A 75 -15.74 27.93 45.27
N LEU A 76 -14.85 26.99 44.93
CA LEU A 76 -14.45 25.90 45.81
C LEU A 76 -13.73 26.42 47.06
N ARG A 77 -12.84 27.44 46.92
CA ARG A 77 -12.22 28.15 48.06
C ARG A 77 -13.29 28.73 49.01
N GLN A 78 -14.27 29.48 48.47
CA GLN A 78 -15.36 30.05 49.24
C GLN A 78 -16.21 29.00 49.92
N LEU A 79 -16.51 27.90 49.24
CA LEU A 79 -17.27 26.77 49.79
C LEU A 79 -16.56 26.16 51.00
N VAL A 80 -15.24 25.98 50.92
CA VAL A 80 -14.44 25.44 52.02
C VAL A 80 -14.40 26.42 53.20
N ASN A 81 -14.25 27.73 52.97
CA ASN A 81 -14.29 28.73 54.04
C ASN A 81 -15.62 28.78 54.75
N VAL A 82 -16.74 28.75 54.02
CA VAL A 82 -18.10 28.72 54.56
C VAL A 82 -18.38 27.47 55.42
N ILE A 83 -17.73 26.34 55.07
CA ILE A 83 -17.78 25.12 55.91
C ILE A 83 -17.03 25.33 57.22
N ASP A 84 -15.85 25.95 57.16
CA ASP A 84 -15.06 26.29 58.37
C ASP A 84 -15.82 27.23 59.27
N GLU A 85 -16.49 28.25 58.70
CA GLU A 85 -17.35 29.22 59.42
C GLU A 85 -18.69 28.62 59.89
N LYS A 86 -19.03 27.37 59.54
CA LYS A 86 -20.31 26.68 59.83
C LYS A 86 -21.56 27.44 59.36
N ASN A 87 -21.47 28.19 58.27
CA ASN A 87 -22.56 28.98 57.69
C ASN A 87 -23.37 28.19 56.66
N LEU A 88 -24.54 27.68 57.03
CA LEU A 88 -25.37 26.85 56.18
C LEU A 88 -25.95 27.59 54.96
N SER A 89 -26.32 28.85 55.11
CA SER A 89 -26.90 29.62 53.98
C SER A 89 -25.84 29.92 52.90
N GLY A 90 -24.62 30.27 53.30
CA GLY A 90 -23.49 30.45 52.43
C GLY A 90 -23.11 29.14 51.72
N PHE A 91 -23.18 28.00 52.44
CA PHE A 91 -22.90 26.68 51.87
C PHE A 91 -23.87 26.32 50.71
N THR A 92 -25.19 26.46 50.92
CA THR A 92 -26.19 26.13 49.90
C THR A 92 -26.05 27.01 48.65
N ASN A 93 -25.73 28.29 48.81
CA ASN A 93 -25.51 29.19 47.68
C ASN A 93 -24.24 28.82 46.87
N ASN A 94 -23.10 28.64 47.54
CA ASN A 94 -21.86 28.26 46.85
C ASN A 94 -21.93 26.88 46.24
N LEU A 95 -22.64 25.92 46.85
CA LEU A 95 -22.90 24.61 46.29
C LEU A 95 -23.72 24.69 45.00
N SER A 96 -24.75 25.55 44.97
CA SER A 96 -25.56 25.76 43.78
C SER A 96 -24.73 26.33 42.60
N ILE A 97 -23.87 27.33 42.90
CA ILE A 97 -22.95 27.91 41.91
C ILE A 97 -21.98 26.85 41.41
N LEU A 98 -21.43 26.00 42.28
CA LEU A 98 -20.52 24.94 41.96
C LEU A 98 -21.17 23.91 41.00
N ILE A 99 -22.41 23.49 41.28
CA ILE A 99 -23.14 22.56 40.42
C ILE A 99 -23.35 23.18 39.02
N VAL A 100 -23.79 24.43 38.93
CA VAL A 100 -23.98 25.12 37.65
C VAL A 100 -22.65 25.22 36.89
N SER A 101 -21.55 25.53 37.58
CA SER A 101 -20.23 25.61 36.92
C SER A 101 -19.75 24.27 36.41
N PHE A 102 -20.00 23.14 37.09
CA PHE A 102 -19.69 21.80 36.60
C PHE A 102 -20.52 21.42 35.36
N VAL A 103 -21.80 21.78 35.34
CA VAL A 103 -22.64 21.57 34.15
C VAL A 103 -22.07 22.38 32.96
N LEU A 104 -21.69 23.65 33.21
CA LEU A 104 -21.12 24.50 32.18
C LEU A 104 -19.75 23.96 31.68
N ILE A 105 -18.85 23.51 32.57
CA ILE A 105 -17.58 22.88 32.20
C ILE A 105 -17.85 21.65 31.30
N THR A 106 -18.78 20.79 31.71
CA THR A 106 -19.12 19.57 30.93
C THR A 106 -19.63 19.93 29.51
N LEU A 107 -20.47 20.97 29.43
CA LEU A 107 -21.04 21.42 28.16
C LEU A 107 -19.96 22.04 27.26
N LEU A 108 -19.11 22.91 27.80
CA LEU A 108 -17.98 23.52 27.07
C LEU A 108 -16.97 22.47 26.60
N THR A 109 -16.66 21.47 27.42
CA THR A 109 -15.76 20.36 27.07
C THR A 109 -16.36 19.53 25.94
N GLY A 110 -17.65 19.18 26.02
CA GLY A 110 -18.34 18.43 24.99
C GLY A 110 -18.38 19.17 23.66
N LEU A 111 -18.74 20.47 23.69
CA LEU A 111 -18.79 21.33 22.50
C LEU A 111 -17.39 21.52 21.89
N SER A 112 -16.39 21.79 22.68
CA SER A 112 -15.01 21.96 22.23
C SER A 112 -14.50 20.70 21.53
N LYS A 113 -14.74 19.50 22.11
CA LYS A 113 -14.40 18.23 21.50
C LYS A 113 -15.16 18.01 20.19
N PHE A 114 -16.45 18.28 20.16
CA PHE A 114 -17.28 18.14 18.97
C PHE A 114 -16.78 19.03 17.81
N VAL A 115 -16.53 20.32 18.09
CA VAL A 115 -16.04 21.28 17.07
C VAL A 115 -14.67 20.81 16.55
N ARG A 116 -13.77 20.41 17.43
CA ARG A 116 -12.44 19.90 17.07
C ARG A 116 -12.52 18.67 16.16
N GLU A 117 -13.32 17.68 16.53
CA GLU A 117 -13.45 16.46 15.70
C GLU A 117 -14.13 16.74 14.37
N LYS A 118 -15.12 17.62 14.34
CA LYS A 118 -15.77 18.05 13.09
C LYS A 118 -14.79 18.73 12.13
N MET A 119 -14.00 19.68 12.65
CA MET A 119 -12.94 20.33 11.85
C MET A 119 -11.90 19.33 11.34
N ALA A 120 -11.54 18.33 12.15
CA ALA A 120 -10.60 17.30 11.73
C ALA A 120 -11.14 16.44 10.58
N ILE A 121 -12.45 16.15 10.58
CA ILE A 121 -13.11 15.41 9.50
C ILE A 121 -13.21 16.27 8.23
N ASP A 122 -13.63 17.52 8.35
CA ASP A 122 -13.72 18.46 7.21
C ASP A 122 -12.34 18.64 6.55
N TRP A 123 -11.28 18.73 7.36
CA TRP A 123 -9.92 18.81 6.85
C TRP A 123 -9.42 17.51 6.22
N TYR A 124 -9.72 16.36 6.84
CA TYR A 124 -9.39 15.05 6.28
C TYR A 124 -10.05 14.83 4.91
N GLU A 125 -11.33 15.15 4.78
CA GLU A 125 -12.07 15.04 3.51
C GLU A 125 -11.42 15.89 2.42
N TRP A 126 -11.14 17.14 2.72
CA TRP A 126 -10.49 18.03 1.76
C TRP A 126 -9.08 17.53 1.37
N LEU A 127 -8.24 17.18 2.35
CA LEU A 127 -6.86 16.75 2.10
C LEU A 127 -6.82 15.44 1.29
N ASN A 128 -7.73 14.52 1.60
CA ASN A 128 -7.86 13.27 0.86
C ASN A 128 -8.24 13.52 -0.61
N ASN A 129 -9.25 14.36 -0.85
CA ASN A 129 -9.67 14.71 -2.21
C ASN A 129 -8.57 15.43 -2.98
N TYR A 130 -7.87 16.36 -2.35
CA TYR A 130 -6.73 17.06 -2.92
C TYR A 130 -5.60 16.11 -3.35
N MET A 131 -5.23 15.18 -2.46
CA MET A 131 -4.20 14.18 -2.76
C MET A 131 -4.64 13.18 -3.83
N LEU A 132 -5.91 12.78 -3.83
CA LEU A 132 -6.47 11.90 -4.87
C LEU A 132 -6.46 12.60 -6.24
N GLN A 133 -6.83 13.87 -6.32
CA GLN A 133 -6.77 14.62 -7.57
C GLN A 133 -5.34 14.70 -8.11
N LYS A 134 -4.34 15.00 -7.26
CA LYS A 134 -2.94 14.96 -7.67
C LYS A 134 -2.49 13.57 -8.12
N TYR A 135 -2.89 12.52 -7.41
CA TYR A 135 -2.53 11.14 -7.71
C TYR A 135 -3.08 10.68 -9.07
N PHE A 136 -4.31 11.10 -9.41
CA PHE A 136 -4.92 10.77 -10.71
C PHE A 136 -4.55 11.75 -11.83
N SER A 137 -4.05 12.96 -11.52
CA SER A 137 -3.67 13.94 -12.53
C SER A 137 -2.51 13.43 -13.39
N ASN A 138 -2.55 13.69 -14.71
CA ASN A 138 -1.52 13.31 -15.66
C ASN A 138 -1.01 11.87 -15.54
N ARG A 139 -1.86 10.95 -15.05
CA ARG A 139 -1.52 9.54 -14.78
C ARG A 139 -0.35 9.37 -13.80
N ALA A 140 -0.25 10.25 -12.80
CA ALA A 140 0.82 10.18 -11.81
C ALA A 140 0.84 8.84 -11.07
N TYR A 141 -0.34 8.24 -10.79
CA TYR A 141 -0.47 6.90 -10.21
C TYR A 141 0.27 5.80 -10.99
N TYR A 142 0.41 5.96 -12.30
CA TYR A 142 1.14 5.02 -13.14
C TYR A 142 2.64 5.32 -13.13
N LYS A 143 3.00 6.59 -13.30
CA LYS A 143 4.40 7.04 -13.38
C LYS A 143 5.18 6.79 -12.09
N ILE A 144 4.53 6.93 -10.93
CA ILE A 144 5.14 6.73 -9.61
C ILE A 144 5.67 5.30 -9.40
N ASN A 145 5.11 4.30 -10.09
CA ASN A 145 5.59 2.92 -10.01
C ASN A 145 7.01 2.72 -10.59
N PHE A 146 7.53 3.70 -11.33
CA PHE A 146 8.89 3.69 -11.86
C PHE A 146 9.86 4.52 -11.00
N ASP A 147 9.36 5.22 -9.97
CA ASP A 147 10.18 5.95 -9.01
C ASP A 147 10.47 5.09 -7.80
N SER A 148 11.75 4.73 -7.61
CA SER A 148 12.21 3.90 -6.49
C SER A 148 12.18 4.61 -5.13
N ASN A 149 11.90 5.92 -5.10
CA ASN A 149 11.97 6.72 -3.88
C ASN A 149 10.68 6.68 -3.05
N ILE A 150 9.58 6.17 -3.61
CA ILE A 150 8.29 6.12 -2.93
C ILE A 150 7.80 4.69 -2.73
N ASP A 151 7.76 4.30 -1.46
CA ASP A 151 7.16 3.05 -1.02
C ASP A 151 5.68 3.22 -0.73
N ASN A 152 4.87 2.24 -1.15
CA ASN A 152 3.47 2.06 -0.76
C ASN A 152 2.62 3.34 -0.83
N PRO A 153 2.37 3.92 -2.02
CA PRO A 153 1.56 5.14 -2.18
C PRO A 153 0.13 4.97 -1.67
N ASP A 154 -0.42 3.76 -1.71
CA ASP A 154 -1.72 3.37 -1.16
C ASP A 154 -1.79 3.58 0.36
N GLN A 155 -0.76 3.22 1.11
CA GLN A 155 -0.71 3.42 2.55
C GLN A 155 -0.68 4.92 2.90
N ARG A 156 0.03 5.73 2.11
CA ARG A 156 0.10 7.18 2.32
C ARG A 156 -1.28 7.83 2.17
N LEU A 157 -2.04 7.44 1.16
CA LEU A 157 -3.40 7.94 0.94
C LEU A 157 -4.40 7.43 1.98
N THR A 158 -4.33 6.15 2.37
CA THR A 158 -5.36 5.53 3.21
C THR A 158 -5.08 5.62 4.71
N GLN A 159 -3.80 5.56 5.14
CA GLN A 159 -3.44 5.42 6.55
C GLN A 159 -2.80 6.68 7.15
N GLU A 160 -2.18 7.57 6.33
CA GLU A 160 -1.42 8.71 6.86
C GLU A 160 -2.23 10.03 6.87
N ILE A 161 -3.09 10.27 5.89
CA ILE A 161 -3.87 11.52 5.77
C ILE A 161 -4.79 11.73 6.98
N LYS A 162 -5.53 10.71 7.39
CA LYS A 162 -6.47 10.81 8.52
C LYS A 162 -5.79 11.12 9.86
N PRO A 163 -4.70 10.42 10.25
CA PRO A 163 -3.91 10.79 11.43
C PRO A 163 -3.34 12.20 11.35
N ILE A 164 -2.84 12.66 10.18
CA ILE A 164 -2.31 14.02 10.03
C ILE A 164 -3.38 15.04 10.39
N ALA A 165 -4.56 14.99 9.76
CA ALA A 165 -5.62 15.95 10.01
C ALA A 165 -6.09 15.94 11.49
N LYS A 166 -6.33 14.73 12.05
CA LYS A 166 -6.84 14.58 13.40
C LYS A 166 -5.81 14.95 14.47
N THR A 167 -4.58 14.45 14.34
CA THR A 167 -3.55 14.64 15.37
C THR A 167 -3.02 16.07 15.37
N THR A 168 -2.84 16.71 14.19
CA THR A 168 -2.38 18.10 14.13
C THR A 168 -3.35 19.06 14.80
N LEU A 169 -4.64 18.93 14.51
CA LEU A 169 -5.64 19.79 15.12
C LEU A 169 -5.79 19.53 16.62
N SER A 170 -5.73 18.26 17.02
CA SER A 170 -5.75 17.89 18.44
C SER A 170 -4.53 18.43 19.18
N PHE A 171 -3.35 18.28 18.63
CA PHE A 171 -2.10 18.81 19.17
C PHE A 171 -2.18 20.32 19.37
N PHE A 172 -2.58 21.05 18.32
CA PHE A 172 -2.72 22.52 18.42
C PHE A 172 -3.73 22.94 19.50
N ALA A 173 -4.93 22.36 19.50
CA ALA A 173 -5.97 22.68 20.48
C ALA A 173 -5.54 22.35 21.90
N THR A 174 -4.91 21.20 22.13
CA THR A 174 -4.38 20.78 23.44
C THR A 174 -3.25 21.69 23.90
N CYS A 175 -2.32 22.07 23.02
CA CYS A 175 -1.26 23.01 23.34
C CYS A 175 -1.83 24.36 23.82
N VAL A 176 -2.78 24.93 23.08
CA VAL A 176 -3.41 26.20 23.46
C VAL A 176 -4.14 26.07 24.80
N GLU A 177 -4.94 25.01 24.97
CA GLU A 177 -5.68 24.76 26.24
C GLU A 177 -4.73 24.64 27.42
N LYS A 178 -3.70 23.80 27.31
CA LYS A 178 -2.80 23.51 28.43
C LYS A 178 -1.85 24.67 28.75
N ILE A 179 -1.42 25.45 27.76
CA ILE A 179 -0.66 26.68 27.98
C ILE A 179 -1.51 27.70 28.72
N LEU A 180 -2.77 27.90 28.34
CA LEU A 180 -3.68 28.81 29.07
C LEU A 180 -3.95 28.31 30.48
N GLU A 181 -4.21 27.04 30.70
CA GLU A 181 -4.35 26.45 32.05
C GLU A 181 -3.10 26.70 32.89
N MET A 182 -1.91 26.42 32.37
CA MET A 182 -0.66 26.66 33.08
C MET A 182 -0.51 28.13 33.51
N ILE A 183 -0.75 29.06 32.59
CA ILE A 183 -0.65 30.52 32.91
C ILE A 183 -1.63 30.88 34.00
N VAL A 184 -2.89 30.49 33.88
CA VAL A 184 -3.95 30.85 34.83
C VAL A 184 -3.69 30.27 36.23
N PHE A 185 -3.41 28.96 36.30
CA PHE A 185 -3.19 28.31 37.60
C PHE A 185 -1.84 28.68 38.24
N PHE A 186 -0.82 29.01 37.43
CA PHE A 186 0.40 29.59 37.91
C PHE A 186 0.14 30.98 38.59
N VAL A 187 -0.64 31.86 37.93
CA VAL A 187 -1.00 33.15 38.49
C VAL A 187 -1.76 32.99 39.81
N ILE A 188 -2.69 32.06 39.92
CA ILE A 188 -3.41 31.77 41.17
C ILE A 188 -2.45 31.31 42.25
N LEU A 189 -1.53 30.39 41.99
CA LEU A 189 -0.51 29.94 42.93
C LEU A 189 0.42 31.08 43.39
N TRP A 190 0.84 31.92 42.43
CA TRP A 190 1.71 33.07 42.69
C TRP A 190 1.08 34.12 43.62
N GLN A 191 -0.24 34.30 43.51
CA GLN A 191 -1.00 35.19 44.38
C GLN A 191 -1.11 34.67 45.84
N ILE A 192 -1.17 33.33 46.00
CA ILE A 192 -1.24 32.69 47.33
C ILE A 192 0.13 32.75 48.01
N SER A 193 1.19 32.31 47.33
CA SER A 193 2.55 32.37 47.85
C SER A 193 3.59 32.23 46.73
N LYS A 194 4.46 33.22 46.58
CA LYS A 194 5.55 33.21 45.59
C LYS A 194 6.53 32.07 45.80
N THR A 195 6.89 31.79 47.05
CA THR A 195 7.85 30.74 47.42
C THR A 195 7.30 29.36 47.04
N ILE A 196 6.04 29.12 47.33
CA ILE A 196 5.36 27.86 47.01
C ILE A 196 5.23 27.67 45.48
N GLY A 197 4.88 28.75 44.76
CA GLY A 197 4.84 28.72 43.29
C GLY A 197 6.16 28.28 42.69
N VAL A 198 7.29 28.82 43.14
CA VAL A 198 8.64 28.44 42.65
C VAL A 198 8.98 26.99 42.98
N VAL A 199 8.75 26.53 44.21
CA VAL A 199 9.04 25.15 44.65
C VAL A 199 8.22 24.15 43.82
N LEU A 200 6.94 24.43 43.59
CA LEU A 200 6.06 23.58 42.79
C LEU A 200 6.48 23.52 41.31
N ILE A 201 6.90 24.65 40.73
CA ILE A 201 7.43 24.64 39.35
C ILE A 201 8.65 23.74 39.25
N ILE A 202 9.61 23.87 40.16
CA ILE A 202 10.82 23.05 40.16
C ILE A 202 10.44 21.56 40.28
N TYR A 203 9.60 21.22 41.28
CA TYR A 203 9.15 19.86 41.52
C TYR A 203 8.43 19.27 40.29
N THR A 204 7.46 20.01 39.72
CA THR A 204 6.67 19.54 38.58
C THR A 204 7.51 19.42 37.31
N THR A 205 8.47 20.32 37.10
CA THR A 205 9.39 20.27 35.96
C THR A 205 10.29 19.04 36.07
N ILE A 206 10.90 18.76 37.20
CA ILE A 206 11.75 17.57 37.39
C ILE A 206 10.93 16.30 37.23
N GLY A 207 9.76 16.20 37.87
CA GLY A 207 8.90 15.02 37.76
C GLY A 207 8.44 14.74 36.33
N ASN A 208 8.05 15.77 35.61
CA ASN A 208 7.63 15.63 34.22
C ASN A 208 8.80 15.31 33.26
N LEU A 209 10.02 15.79 33.51
CA LEU A 209 11.21 15.41 32.75
C LEU A 209 11.52 13.90 32.90
N ILE A 210 11.39 13.38 34.14
CA ILE A 210 11.57 11.95 34.39
C ILE A 210 10.44 11.15 33.68
N ALA A 211 9.19 11.57 33.76
CA ALA A 211 8.06 10.96 33.08
C ALA A 211 8.25 10.96 31.55
N PHE A 212 8.78 12.04 30.99
CA PHE A 212 9.12 12.17 29.57
C PHE A 212 10.16 11.12 29.16
N TYR A 213 11.26 11.01 29.88
CA TYR A 213 12.30 10.02 29.61
C TYR A 213 11.74 8.59 29.61
N LEU A 214 10.97 8.23 30.64
CA LEU A 214 10.33 6.91 30.74
C LEU A 214 9.32 6.67 29.60
N SER A 215 8.57 7.70 29.21
CA SER A 215 7.60 7.61 28.11
C SER A 215 8.29 7.47 26.76
N GLN A 216 9.44 8.08 26.54
CA GLN A 216 10.21 8.00 25.31
C GLN A 216 10.72 6.57 25.08
N GLU A 217 11.31 5.94 26.10
CA GLU A 217 11.76 4.55 26.02
C GLU A 217 10.58 3.56 25.83
N PHE A 218 9.48 3.78 26.54
CA PHE A 218 8.26 3.00 26.35
C PHE A 218 7.72 3.11 24.91
N ASN A 219 7.70 4.31 24.34
CA ASN A 219 7.23 4.54 22.98
C ASN A 219 8.13 3.84 21.94
N LYS A 220 9.44 3.80 22.17
CA LYS A 220 10.39 3.08 21.30
C LYS A 220 10.10 1.58 21.26
N ILE A 221 9.93 0.96 22.43
CA ILE A 221 9.59 -0.48 22.53
C ILE A 221 8.21 -0.76 21.93
N ASN A 222 7.25 0.14 22.12
CA ASN A 222 5.93 0.01 21.52
C ASN A 222 5.95 0.09 19.98
N GLN A 223 6.87 0.86 19.39
CA GLN A 223 7.07 0.88 17.94
C GLN A 223 7.70 -0.42 17.45
N GLU A 224 8.69 -0.95 18.17
CA GLU A 224 9.31 -2.24 17.86
C GLU A 224 8.28 -3.40 17.93
N GLU A 225 7.38 -3.39 18.93
CA GLU A 225 6.30 -4.37 19.02
C GLU A 225 5.36 -4.30 17.80
N LEU A 226 4.95 -3.11 17.39
CA LEU A 226 4.09 -2.93 16.21
C LEU A 226 4.77 -3.42 14.92
N GLU A 227 6.08 -3.23 14.76
CA GLU A 227 6.84 -3.74 13.62
C GLU A 227 6.89 -5.26 13.61
N VAL A 228 7.19 -5.89 14.76
CA VAL A 228 7.24 -7.33 14.89
C VAL A 228 5.85 -7.97 14.70
N GLU A 229 4.79 -7.31 15.20
CA GLU A 229 3.40 -7.71 14.98
C GLU A 229 3.02 -7.65 13.50
N ALA A 230 3.39 -6.58 12.80
CA ALA A 230 3.15 -6.44 11.36
C ALA A 230 3.87 -7.55 10.57
N ASN A 231 5.11 -7.89 10.95
CA ASN A 231 5.87 -8.98 10.34
C ASN A 231 5.24 -10.36 10.58
N TYR A 232 4.62 -10.58 11.74
CA TYR A 232 3.87 -11.80 12.02
C TYR A 232 2.57 -11.85 11.20
N ASN A 233 1.80 -10.78 11.18
CA ASN A 233 0.56 -10.67 10.41
C ASN A 233 0.79 -10.87 8.91
N TYR A 234 1.88 -10.31 8.37
CA TYR A 234 2.30 -10.53 6.99
C TYR A 234 2.56 -12.02 6.72
N ALA A 235 3.27 -12.72 7.63
CA ALA A 235 3.55 -14.14 7.45
C ALA A 235 2.29 -15.00 7.47
N VAL A 236 1.32 -14.70 8.35
CA VAL A 236 0.01 -15.41 8.39
C VAL A 236 -0.76 -15.15 7.09
N THR A 237 -0.76 -13.92 6.60
CA THR A 237 -1.41 -13.55 5.33
C THR A 237 -0.75 -14.25 4.15
N HIS A 238 0.58 -14.39 4.17
CA HIS A 238 1.34 -15.12 3.15
C HIS A 238 0.91 -16.59 3.07
N VAL A 239 0.82 -17.27 4.21
CA VAL A 239 0.31 -18.65 4.27
C VAL A 239 -1.10 -18.76 3.70
N ARG A 240 -2.00 -17.84 4.07
CA ARG A 240 -3.38 -17.83 3.54
C ARG A 240 -3.42 -17.68 2.02
N ASN A 241 -2.62 -16.76 1.49
CA ASN A 241 -2.62 -16.45 0.06
C ASN A 241 -1.96 -17.54 -0.81
N HIS A 242 -1.12 -18.41 -0.19
CA HIS A 242 -0.41 -19.49 -0.86
C HIS A 242 -0.80 -20.88 -0.32
N ALA A 243 -1.99 -20.98 0.30
CA ALA A 243 -2.45 -22.21 0.97
C ALA A 243 -2.42 -23.44 0.06
N GLU A 244 -2.86 -23.30 -1.19
CA GLU A 244 -2.85 -24.40 -2.17
C GLU A 244 -1.42 -24.87 -2.49
N SER A 245 -0.50 -23.92 -2.73
CA SER A 245 0.90 -24.26 -3.01
C SER A 245 1.56 -24.94 -1.82
N ILE A 246 1.32 -24.45 -0.60
CA ILE A 246 1.84 -25.05 0.63
C ILE A 246 1.32 -26.48 0.79
N ALA A 247 0.04 -26.70 0.55
CA ALA A 247 -0.58 -28.03 0.62
C ALA A 247 0.00 -28.98 -0.45
N PHE A 248 0.22 -28.53 -1.68
CA PHE A 248 0.85 -29.34 -2.72
C PHE A 248 2.28 -29.73 -2.38
N PHE A 249 3.06 -28.83 -1.76
CA PHE A 249 4.44 -29.12 -1.33
C PHE A 249 4.51 -29.83 0.02
N GLN A 250 3.38 -30.03 0.73
CA GLN A 250 3.34 -30.58 2.09
C GLN A 250 4.29 -29.82 3.04
N GLY A 251 4.25 -28.47 2.94
CA GLY A 251 5.17 -27.56 3.61
C GLY A 251 4.71 -27.09 4.99
N GLU A 252 3.67 -27.67 5.58
CA GLU A 252 2.99 -27.20 6.81
C GLU A 252 3.97 -27.07 7.99
N ASP A 253 4.84 -28.06 8.18
CA ASP A 253 5.80 -28.08 9.30
C ASP A 253 6.82 -26.93 9.17
N GLN A 254 7.25 -26.61 7.95
CA GLN A 254 8.19 -25.52 7.70
C GLN A 254 7.52 -24.17 7.94
N GLU A 255 6.33 -23.97 7.39
CA GLU A 255 5.56 -22.74 7.58
C GLU A 255 5.21 -22.52 9.06
N PHE A 256 4.79 -23.60 9.77
CA PHE A 256 4.55 -23.52 11.21
C PHE A 256 5.77 -23.07 11.99
N ASN A 257 6.97 -23.59 11.66
CA ASN A 257 8.21 -23.20 12.32
C ASN A 257 8.56 -21.73 12.06
N ILE A 258 8.32 -21.23 10.83
CA ILE A 258 8.50 -19.80 10.48
C ILE A 258 7.56 -18.93 11.31
N LEU A 259 6.26 -19.26 11.34
CA LEU A 259 5.26 -18.53 12.12
C LEU A 259 5.60 -18.57 13.62
N LYS A 260 5.96 -19.72 14.16
CA LYS A 260 6.33 -19.89 15.57
C LYS A 260 7.51 -19.02 15.95
N LYS A 261 8.54 -18.94 15.09
CA LYS A 261 9.71 -18.08 15.34
C LYS A 261 9.31 -16.61 15.39
N ARG A 262 8.50 -16.13 14.42
CA ARG A 262 8.01 -14.75 14.39
C ARG A 262 7.12 -14.43 15.59
N PHE A 263 6.21 -15.34 15.94
CA PHE A 263 5.37 -15.20 17.13
C PHE A 263 6.18 -15.16 18.43
N SER A 264 7.22 -15.98 18.55
CA SER A 264 8.11 -15.94 19.73
C SER A 264 8.83 -14.60 19.87
N SER A 265 9.26 -14.00 18.75
CA SER A 265 9.83 -12.63 18.75
C SER A 265 8.81 -11.60 19.22
N LEU A 266 7.56 -11.67 18.75
CA LEU A 266 6.47 -10.80 19.18
C LEU A 266 6.25 -10.90 20.70
N ILE A 267 6.16 -12.13 21.25
CA ILE A 267 5.98 -12.36 22.68
C ILE A 267 7.16 -11.80 23.49
N GLN A 268 8.38 -11.93 23.00
CA GLN A 268 9.56 -11.39 23.68
C GLN A 268 9.51 -9.86 23.77
N THR A 269 9.17 -9.19 22.67
CA THR A 269 9.04 -7.72 22.65
C THR A 269 7.85 -7.26 23.52
N ALA A 270 6.72 -7.96 23.49
CA ALA A 270 5.58 -7.68 24.35
C ALA A 270 5.92 -7.81 25.84
N LEU A 271 6.71 -8.80 26.24
CA LEU A 271 7.19 -8.95 27.63
C LEU A 271 8.13 -7.80 28.04
N GLN A 272 9.00 -7.33 27.15
CA GLN A 272 9.82 -6.14 27.40
C GLN A 272 8.96 -4.91 27.61
N LYS A 273 7.95 -4.70 26.77
CA LYS A 273 6.98 -3.62 26.90
C LYS A 273 6.27 -3.63 28.25
N ILE A 274 5.76 -4.79 28.69
CA ILE A 274 5.10 -4.96 29.99
C ILE A 274 6.03 -4.54 31.15
N ASN A 275 7.32 -4.89 31.09
CA ASN A 275 8.28 -4.53 32.11
C ASN A 275 8.52 -3.00 32.17
N TRP A 276 8.62 -2.33 31.03
CA TRP A 276 8.74 -0.87 30.96
C TRP A 276 7.45 -0.18 31.38
N GLU A 277 6.30 -0.68 30.95
CA GLU A 277 4.98 -0.17 31.34
C GLU A 277 4.80 -0.24 32.87
N ARG A 278 5.18 -1.34 33.48
CA ARG A 278 5.18 -1.48 34.94
C ARG A 278 6.01 -0.40 35.62
N SER A 279 7.26 -0.20 35.15
CA SER A 279 8.17 0.80 35.75
C SER A 279 7.63 2.22 35.59
N LYS A 280 7.10 2.52 34.41
CA LYS A 280 6.44 3.81 34.12
C LYS A 280 5.21 4.01 35.03
N ASN A 281 4.35 3.00 35.14
CA ASN A 281 3.14 3.09 35.97
C ASN A 281 3.46 3.25 37.46
N PHE A 282 4.52 2.64 37.97
CA PHE A 282 4.98 2.89 39.35
C PHE A 282 5.42 4.34 39.56
N PHE A 283 6.20 4.87 38.63
CA PHE A 283 6.63 6.26 38.69
C PHE A 283 5.42 7.21 38.58
N ASP A 284 4.56 7.03 37.58
CA ASP A 284 3.43 7.93 37.35
C ASP A 284 2.47 7.95 38.56
N ARG A 285 2.15 6.79 39.13
CA ARG A 285 1.31 6.70 40.33
C ARG A 285 1.98 7.30 41.56
N GLY A 286 3.26 7.05 41.78
CA GLY A 286 4.03 7.63 42.87
C GLY A 286 4.11 9.13 42.74
N TYR A 287 4.46 9.65 41.57
CA TYR A 287 4.49 11.07 41.28
C TYR A 287 3.13 11.75 41.50
N GLN A 288 2.04 11.14 40.97
CA GLN A 288 0.68 11.64 41.13
C GLN A 288 0.23 11.66 42.61
N SER A 289 0.61 10.65 43.39
CA SER A 289 0.29 10.60 44.82
C SER A 289 1.00 11.71 45.59
N ILE A 290 2.26 11.98 45.27
CA ILE A 290 3.02 13.06 45.89
C ILE A 290 2.44 14.43 45.50
N ILE A 291 2.14 14.65 44.19
CA ILE A 291 1.60 15.95 43.73
C ILE A 291 0.25 16.30 44.38
N ASN A 292 -0.54 15.29 44.76
CA ASN A 292 -1.81 15.52 45.45
C ASN A 292 -1.63 15.99 46.90
N VAL A 293 -0.58 15.58 47.58
CA VAL A 293 -0.34 15.86 49.01
C VAL A 293 0.68 16.96 49.23
N PHE A 294 1.71 17.05 48.41
CA PHE A 294 2.85 17.92 48.56
C PHE A 294 2.48 19.43 48.63
N PRO A 295 1.59 19.96 47.75
CA PRO A 295 1.16 21.35 47.85
C PRO A 295 0.46 21.65 49.19
N PHE A 296 -0.38 20.73 49.67
CA PHE A 296 -1.06 20.85 50.95
C PHE A 296 -0.02 21.00 52.11
N LEU A 297 0.99 20.11 52.12
CA LEU A 297 2.04 20.15 53.16
C LEU A 297 2.85 21.45 53.13
N LEU A 298 3.08 22.02 51.95
CA LEU A 298 3.81 23.28 51.81
C LEU A 298 2.98 24.49 52.25
N VAL A 299 1.66 24.46 52.02
CA VAL A 299 0.76 25.59 52.29
C VAL A 299 0.21 25.56 53.74
N ALA A 300 0.01 24.38 54.33
CA ALA A 300 -0.55 24.23 55.67
C ALA A 300 0.15 25.03 56.77
N PRO A 301 1.50 25.20 56.79
CA PRO A 301 2.17 26.06 57.77
C PRO A 301 1.77 27.52 57.68
N LEU A 302 1.39 28.04 56.51
CA LEU A 302 0.92 29.42 56.34
C LEU A 302 -0.47 29.61 56.96
N TYR A 303 -1.34 28.58 56.80
CA TYR A 303 -2.63 28.58 57.49
C TYR A 303 -2.51 28.51 59.01
N ILE A 304 -1.61 27.66 59.54
CA ILE A 304 -1.37 27.55 61.00
C ILE A 304 -0.84 28.89 61.61
N ARG A 305 -0.22 29.73 60.75
CA ARG A 305 0.28 31.10 61.18
C ARG A 305 -0.75 32.17 60.90
N ASP A 306 -1.98 31.82 60.50
CA ASP A 306 -3.04 32.79 60.16
C ASP A 306 -2.66 33.75 59.00
N GLU A 307 -1.71 33.38 58.15
CA GLU A 307 -1.32 34.16 56.96
C GLU A 307 -2.31 33.96 55.77
N ILE A 308 -3.03 32.86 55.72
CA ILE A 308 -3.99 32.49 54.66
C ILE A 308 -5.21 31.80 55.26
N ASP A 309 -6.35 31.81 54.53
CA ASP A 309 -7.56 31.09 54.92
C ASP A 309 -7.50 29.58 54.51
N PHE A 310 -8.35 28.74 55.14
CA PHE A 310 -8.37 27.28 54.88
C PHE A 310 -8.76 26.96 53.44
N GLY A 311 -9.63 27.74 52.84
CA GLY A 311 -10.00 27.60 51.43
C GLY A 311 -8.83 27.87 50.49
N GLN A 312 -7.88 28.78 50.85
CA GLN A 312 -6.66 28.98 50.05
C GLN A 312 -5.73 27.79 50.08
N VAL A 313 -5.68 27.01 51.18
CA VAL A 313 -4.90 25.75 51.22
C VAL A 313 -5.43 24.77 50.16
N ASN A 314 -6.76 24.61 50.11
CA ASN A 314 -7.38 23.74 49.14
C ASN A 314 -7.23 24.28 47.71
N GLN A 315 -7.42 25.59 47.50
CA GLN A 315 -7.22 26.24 46.21
C GLN A 315 -5.79 26.07 45.68
N ALA A 316 -4.78 26.20 46.55
CA ALA A 316 -3.38 25.99 46.18
C ALA A 316 -3.11 24.55 45.75
N SER A 317 -3.67 23.57 46.47
CA SER A 317 -3.54 22.15 46.10
C SER A 317 -4.18 21.84 44.76
N LEU A 318 -5.39 22.35 44.52
CA LEU A 318 -6.07 22.22 43.25
C LEU A 318 -5.31 22.85 42.07
N ALA A 319 -4.86 24.11 42.28
CA ALA A 319 -4.12 24.86 41.26
C ALA A 319 -2.77 24.21 40.95
N ALA A 320 -2.07 23.68 41.94
CA ALA A 320 -0.82 22.93 41.75
C ALA A 320 -1.03 21.64 40.92
N ASN A 321 -2.10 20.92 41.25
CA ASN A 321 -2.44 19.69 40.51
C ASN A 321 -2.79 19.98 39.04
N LEU A 322 -3.62 21.00 38.77
CA LEU A 322 -3.99 21.41 37.42
C LEU A 322 -2.78 21.90 36.60
N PHE A 323 -1.90 22.71 37.25
CA PHE A 323 -0.65 23.14 36.65
C PHE A 323 0.25 21.95 36.27
N ALA A 324 0.46 21.01 37.19
CA ALA A 324 1.30 19.84 36.98
C ALA A 324 0.74 18.93 35.87
N THR A 325 -0.58 18.73 35.85
CA THR A 325 -1.28 17.93 34.84
C THR A 325 -1.19 18.60 33.46
N ALA A 326 -1.37 19.93 33.40
CA ALA A 326 -1.25 20.67 32.14
C ALA A 326 0.18 20.59 31.58
N LEU A 327 1.21 20.75 32.41
CA LEU A 327 2.62 20.61 32.03
C LEU A 327 2.92 19.17 31.56
N GLY A 328 2.47 18.18 32.32
CA GLY A 328 2.64 16.75 31.93
C GLY A 328 1.97 16.42 30.62
N THR A 329 0.78 16.94 30.38
CA THR A 329 0.06 16.74 29.08
C THR A 329 0.83 17.38 27.94
N LEU A 330 1.33 18.61 28.08
CA LEU A 330 2.15 19.25 27.05
C LEU A 330 3.40 18.44 26.72
N ILE A 331 4.12 17.99 27.72
CA ILE A 331 5.34 17.19 27.54
C ILE A 331 5.02 15.87 26.80
N THR A 332 3.91 15.22 27.15
CA THR A 332 3.47 13.98 26.48
C THR A 332 3.06 14.24 25.03
N GLU A 333 2.34 15.32 24.75
CA GLU A 333 1.97 15.72 23.39
C GLU A 333 3.20 15.98 22.52
N PHE A 334 4.21 16.69 23.04
CA PHE A 334 5.47 16.89 22.33
C PHE A 334 6.25 15.59 22.15
N ALA A 335 6.25 14.67 23.11
CA ALA A 335 6.90 13.37 22.99
C ALA A 335 6.27 12.50 21.87
N THR A 336 4.95 12.61 21.68
CA THR A 336 4.22 11.84 20.64
C THR A 336 4.24 12.53 19.28
N SER A 337 4.62 13.81 19.20
CA SER A 337 4.64 14.58 17.96
C SER A 337 5.63 14.05 16.90
N GLY A 338 6.63 13.26 17.29
CA GLY A 338 7.59 12.66 16.38
C GLY A 338 6.94 11.80 15.28
N ARG A 339 5.87 11.05 15.60
CA ARG A 339 5.10 10.29 14.60
C ARG A 339 4.36 11.21 13.63
N LEU A 340 3.77 12.28 14.14
CA LEU A 340 3.10 13.27 13.31
C LEU A 340 4.08 13.90 12.31
N SER A 341 5.28 14.24 12.78
CA SER A 341 6.34 14.76 11.90
C SER A 341 6.72 13.80 10.80
N SER A 342 6.87 12.51 11.12
CA SER A 342 7.14 11.48 10.10
C SER A 342 6.02 11.36 9.07
N TYR A 343 4.76 11.36 9.49
CA TYR A 343 3.62 11.32 8.56
C TYR A 343 3.57 12.56 7.66
N ILE A 344 3.81 13.75 8.22
CA ILE A 344 3.85 15.00 7.44
C ILE A 344 5.00 14.96 6.43
N GLU A 345 6.18 14.56 6.84
CA GLU A 345 7.34 14.44 5.96
C GLU A 345 7.08 13.49 4.79
N ARG A 346 6.52 12.32 5.06
CA ARG A 346 6.18 11.33 4.04
C ARG A 346 5.11 11.84 3.08
N LEU A 347 4.12 12.57 3.57
CA LEU A 347 3.06 13.15 2.73
C LEU A 347 3.60 14.31 1.88
N VAL A 348 4.47 15.17 2.43
CA VAL A 348 5.13 16.25 1.67
C VAL A 348 5.98 15.65 0.56
N ASN A 349 6.86 14.70 0.87
CA ASN A 349 7.69 14.02 -0.13
C ASN A 349 6.84 13.36 -1.22
N PHE A 350 5.71 12.78 -0.83
CA PHE A 350 4.76 12.19 -1.79
C PHE A 350 4.13 13.24 -2.70
N SER A 351 3.68 14.37 -2.14
CA SER A 351 3.11 15.48 -2.91
C SER A 351 4.12 16.10 -3.87
N GLU A 352 5.36 16.33 -3.42
CA GLU A 352 6.44 16.87 -4.23
C GLU A 352 6.83 15.92 -5.37
N THR A 353 6.88 14.62 -5.10
CA THR A 353 7.17 13.62 -6.15
C THR A 353 6.05 13.58 -7.18
N LEU A 354 4.77 13.63 -6.75
CA LEU A 354 3.65 13.69 -7.69
C LEU A 354 3.73 14.94 -8.60
N GLU A 355 4.15 16.08 -8.07
CA GLU A 355 4.36 17.30 -8.84
C GLU A 355 5.53 17.17 -9.82
N THR A 356 6.67 16.64 -9.37
CA THR A 356 7.88 16.44 -10.19
C THR A 356 7.62 15.47 -11.33
N ILE A 357 6.95 14.35 -11.06
CA ILE A 357 6.60 13.34 -12.07
C ILE A 357 5.62 13.92 -13.11
N THR A 358 4.80 14.89 -12.71
CA THR A 358 3.81 15.51 -13.58
C THR A 358 4.44 16.58 -14.48
N GLN A 359 5.51 17.24 -14.04
CA GLN A 359 6.26 18.18 -14.83
C GLN A 359 7.18 17.43 -15.81
N GLN A 360 7.14 17.79 -17.09
CA GLN A 360 8.08 17.25 -18.07
C GLN A 360 9.48 17.80 -17.76
N ALA A 361 10.46 16.90 -17.65
CA ALA A 361 11.86 17.33 -17.50
C ALA A 361 12.26 18.14 -18.74
N GLU A 362 12.66 19.38 -18.57
CA GLU A 362 13.17 20.22 -19.64
C GLU A 362 14.47 19.62 -20.21
N GLY A 363 14.58 19.52 -21.53
CA GLY A 363 15.80 19.08 -22.23
C GLY A 363 15.90 17.57 -22.48
N VAL A 364 14.89 16.76 -22.12
CA VAL A 364 14.88 15.33 -22.41
C VAL A 364 14.20 15.05 -23.75
N SER A 365 14.81 14.16 -24.55
CA SER A 365 14.27 13.76 -25.85
C SER A 365 12.99 12.95 -25.68
N THR A 366 11.89 13.42 -26.27
CA THR A 366 10.59 12.74 -26.18
C THR A 366 9.98 12.49 -27.57
N ILE A 367 9.33 11.34 -27.72
CA ILE A 367 8.53 11.02 -28.90
C ILE A 367 7.35 12.01 -28.97
N LYS A 368 7.22 12.70 -30.11
CA LYS A 368 6.11 13.64 -30.34
C LYS A 368 4.87 12.85 -30.71
N SER A 369 3.87 12.85 -29.82
CA SER A 369 2.57 12.23 -30.08
C SER A 369 1.62 13.24 -30.75
N ILE A 370 1.06 12.84 -31.89
CA ILE A 370 0.08 13.62 -32.68
C ILE A 370 -1.21 12.84 -32.74
N GLU A 371 -2.32 13.48 -32.40
CA GLU A 371 -3.65 12.84 -32.45
C GLU A 371 -4.29 13.04 -33.82
N GLU A 372 -4.39 11.93 -34.58
CA GLU A 372 -5.10 11.82 -35.86
C GLU A 372 -5.85 10.48 -35.90
N ASN A 373 -6.82 10.34 -36.80
CA ASN A 373 -7.61 9.08 -36.91
C ASN A 373 -6.88 8.00 -37.72
N ARG A 374 -5.57 7.86 -37.45
CA ARG A 374 -4.70 6.78 -38.02
C ARG A 374 -3.61 6.44 -37.02
N LEU A 375 -2.98 5.27 -37.23
CA LEU A 375 -1.81 4.88 -36.44
C LEU A 375 -0.58 4.80 -37.35
N ALA A 376 0.41 5.63 -37.07
CA ALA A 376 1.69 5.60 -37.78
C ALA A 376 2.86 5.96 -36.84
N PHE A 377 3.98 5.30 -37.11
CA PHE A 377 5.29 5.60 -36.51
C PHE A 377 6.15 6.23 -37.60
N GLU A 378 6.70 7.40 -37.37
CA GLU A 378 7.57 8.12 -38.29
C GLU A 378 8.93 8.33 -37.62
N ASP A 379 9.91 7.52 -38.00
CA ASP A 379 11.28 7.55 -37.49
C ASP A 379 11.33 7.46 -35.94
N VAL A 380 10.55 6.55 -35.37
CA VAL A 380 10.42 6.43 -33.92
C VAL A 380 11.51 5.53 -33.34
N THR A 381 12.36 6.12 -32.50
CA THR A 381 13.28 5.37 -31.65
C THR A 381 12.73 5.37 -30.20
N LEU A 382 12.32 4.20 -29.72
CA LEU A 382 11.74 4.03 -28.39
C LEU A 382 12.82 3.57 -27.40
N GLN A 383 12.90 4.26 -26.24
CA GLN A 383 13.81 3.94 -25.16
C GLN A 383 13.08 3.59 -23.88
N THR A 384 13.78 2.97 -22.92
CA THR A 384 13.27 2.78 -21.57
C THR A 384 13.04 4.13 -20.88
N PRO A 385 12.13 4.24 -19.88
CA PRO A 385 11.86 5.51 -19.19
C PRO A 385 13.09 6.19 -18.57
N ASN A 386 14.11 5.41 -18.20
CA ASN A 386 15.38 5.89 -17.68
C ASN A 386 16.46 6.18 -18.78
N TYR A 387 16.08 6.06 -20.07
CA TYR A 387 16.98 6.29 -21.24
C TYR A 387 18.21 5.37 -21.31
N GLU A 388 18.26 4.29 -20.54
CA GLU A 388 19.44 3.40 -20.52
C GLU A 388 19.50 2.42 -21.69
N LYS A 389 18.33 2.06 -22.25
CA LYS A 389 18.26 1.02 -23.29
C LYS A 389 17.33 1.43 -24.43
N VAL A 390 17.83 1.28 -25.66
CA VAL A 390 17.01 1.37 -26.88
C VAL A 390 16.22 0.07 -27.05
N ILE A 391 14.93 0.20 -27.29
CA ILE A 391 13.98 -0.91 -27.46
C ILE A 391 13.78 -1.20 -28.94
N VAL A 392 13.51 -0.14 -29.72
CA VAL A 392 13.35 -0.22 -31.17
C VAL A 392 13.95 1.06 -31.76
N GLU A 393 14.60 0.97 -32.93
CA GLU A 393 15.29 2.07 -33.56
C GLU A 393 14.68 2.40 -34.92
N ASN A 394 14.45 3.70 -35.19
CA ASN A 394 13.98 4.23 -36.48
C ASN A 394 12.74 3.53 -37.06
N LEU A 395 11.78 3.16 -36.20
CA LEU A 395 10.56 2.50 -36.61
C LEU A 395 9.71 3.42 -37.48
N THR A 396 9.46 2.99 -38.72
CA THR A 396 8.59 3.71 -39.67
C THR A 396 7.59 2.75 -40.27
N ILE A 397 6.35 2.79 -39.77
CA ILE A 397 5.22 1.96 -40.23
C ILE A 397 3.94 2.77 -40.16
N GLU A 398 3.00 2.46 -41.06
CA GLU A 398 1.65 2.98 -41.03
C GLU A 398 0.67 1.81 -41.14
N LEU A 399 -0.35 1.78 -40.28
CA LEU A 399 -1.42 0.81 -40.28
C LEU A 399 -2.66 1.42 -40.88
N ALA A 400 -3.11 0.84 -42.00
CA ALA A 400 -4.35 1.29 -42.64
C ALA A 400 -5.59 0.88 -41.82
N PRO A 401 -6.70 1.60 -41.92
CA PRO A 401 -7.95 1.26 -41.26
C PRO A 401 -8.41 -0.16 -41.58
N GLU A 402 -9.10 -0.78 -40.63
CA GLU A 402 -9.65 -2.15 -40.73
C GLU A 402 -8.60 -3.26 -40.86
N GLN A 403 -7.31 -2.97 -40.67
CA GLN A 403 -6.23 -3.95 -40.72
C GLN A 403 -5.82 -4.46 -39.34
N GLY A 404 -5.32 -5.68 -39.30
CA GLY A 404 -4.70 -6.29 -38.10
C GLY A 404 -3.19 -6.37 -38.23
N LEU A 405 -2.47 -5.88 -37.21
CA LEU A 405 -1.03 -5.99 -37.03
C LEU A 405 -0.71 -6.94 -35.88
N LEU A 406 0.06 -7.99 -36.17
CA LEU A 406 0.58 -8.90 -35.12
C LEU A 406 2.03 -8.53 -34.79
N ILE A 407 2.31 -8.23 -33.53
CA ILE A 407 3.66 -7.96 -33.02
C ILE A 407 4.21 -9.25 -32.43
N VAL A 408 5.31 -9.74 -32.98
CA VAL A 408 6.01 -10.95 -32.55
C VAL A 408 7.45 -10.66 -32.16
N GLY A 409 8.11 -11.61 -31.51
CA GLY A 409 9.50 -11.50 -31.09
C GLY A 409 9.74 -12.15 -29.72
N PRO A 410 10.98 -12.38 -29.31
CA PRO A 410 11.32 -13.01 -28.05
C PRO A 410 10.77 -12.26 -26.82
N SER A 411 10.63 -12.94 -25.68
CA SER A 411 10.22 -12.29 -24.44
C SER A 411 11.25 -11.23 -24.00
N GLY A 412 10.78 -10.12 -23.44
CA GLY A 412 11.62 -9.02 -22.97
C GLY A 412 12.15 -8.08 -24.09
N ARG A 413 11.70 -8.22 -25.33
CA ARG A 413 12.13 -7.39 -26.48
C ARG A 413 11.32 -6.10 -26.69
N GLY A 414 10.49 -5.73 -25.72
CA GLY A 414 9.80 -4.44 -25.75
C GLY A 414 8.47 -4.42 -26.48
N LYS A 415 7.87 -5.60 -26.80
CA LYS A 415 6.52 -5.67 -27.40
C LYS A 415 5.50 -4.85 -26.62
N SER A 416 5.36 -5.10 -25.32
CA SER A 416 4.46 -4.33 -24.45
C SER A 416 4.94 -2.89 -24.23
N SER A 417 6.24 -2.58 -24.42
CA SER A 417 6.74 -1.21 -24.37
C SER A 417 6.26 -0.39 -25.56
N LEU A 418 6.21 -0.99 -26.76
CA LEU A 418 5.65 -0.35 -27.94
C LEU A 418 4.16 -0.06 -27.75
N LEU A 419 3.39 -1.01 -27.15
CA LEU A 419 1.99 -0.76 -26.81
C LEU A 419 1.83 0.37 -25.80
N ARG A 420 2.73 0.47 -24.81
CA ARG A 420 2.75 1.59 -23.84
C ARG A 420 3.04 2.93 -24.51
N ALA A 421 3.88 2.97 -25.54
CA ALA A 421 4.10 4.18 -26.33
C ALA A 421 2.82 4.60 -27.06
N ILE A 422 2.11 3.68 -27.71
CA ILE A 422 0.82 3.94 -28.37
C ILE A 422 -0.22 4.45 -27.34
N ALA A 423 -0.22 3.90 -26.13
CA ALA A 423 -1.09 4.37 -25.03
C ALA A 423 -0.67 5.74 -24.45
N SER A 424 0.41 6.35 -24.92
CA SER A 424 1.04 7.55 -24.34
C SER A 424 1.38 7.36 -22.85
N LEU A 425 1.76 6.16 -22.47
CA LEU A 425 2.29 5.85 -21.15
C LEU A 425 3.81 6.02 -21.12
N TRP A 426 4.47 5.80 -22.26
CA TRP A 426 5.91 5.99 -22.49
C TRP A 426 6.12 6.95 -23.65
N ASN A 427 6.97 7.93 -23.43
CA ASN A 427 7.35 8.92 -24.43
C ASN A 427 8.88 9.09 -24.57
N SER A 428 9.67 8.22 -23.91
CA SER A 428 11.14 8.30 -23.94
C SER A 428 11.67 7.87 -25.28
N GLY A 429 12.40 8.77 -25.97
CA GLY A 429 12.96 8.51 -27.30
C GLY A 429 12.84 9.68 -28.25
N THR A 430 12.83 9.40 -29.55
CA THR A 430 12.74 10.40 -30.64
C THR A 430 11.71 10.01 -31.68
N GLY A 431 11.43 10.90 -32.62
CA GLY A 431 10.50 10.65 -33.72
C GLY A 431 9.08 11.13 -33.46
N ARG A 432 8.17 10.73 -34.35
CA ARG A 432 6.74 11.10 -34.28
C ARG A 432 5.86 9.87 -34.25
N LEU A 433 4.94 9.83 -33.31
CA LEU A 433 3.89 8.82 -33.18
C LEU A 433 2.55 9.48 -33.49
N ILE A 434 1.96 9.12 -34.61
CA ILE A 434 0.60 9.51 -34.97
C ILE A 434 -0.33 8.42 -34.46
N ARG A 435 -1.34 8.78 -33.68
CA ARG A 435 -2.27 7.83 -33.08
C ARG A 435 -3.66 8.42 -32.94
N PRO A 436 -4.70 7.57 -32.86
CA PRO A 436 -6.05 8.05 -32.55
C PRO A 436 -6.14 8.68 -31.17
N PRO A 437 -7.15 9.55 -30.97
CA PRO A 437 -7.47 10.06 -29.63
C PRO A 437 -7.67 8.91 -28.66
N GLY A 438 -7.20 9.08 -27.41
CA GLY A 438 -7.23 8.00 -26.40
C GLY A 438 -8.61 7.44 -26.11
N LYS A 439 -9.68 8.20 -26.36
CA LYS A 439 -11.08 7.76 -26.21
C LYS A 439 -11.54 6.78 -27.33
N GLU A 440 -10.83 6.73 -28.45
CA GLU A 440 -11.12 5.86 -29.58
C GLU A 440 -10.31 4.57 -29.58
N ILE A 441 -9.40 4.42 -28.63
CA ILE A 441 -8.55 3.23 -28.47
C ILE A 441 -8.97 2.47 -27.22
N LEU A 442 -9.23 1.18 -27.35
CA LEU A 442 -9.41 0.29 -26.21
C LEU A 442 -8.20 -0.65 -26.06
N PHE A 443 -7.62 -0.67 -24.86
CA PHE A 443 -6.51 -1.57 -24.52
C PHE A 443 -7.01 -2.75 -23.70
N LEU A 444 -6.69 -3.96 -24.14
CA LEU A 444 -6.87 -5.18 -23.38
C LEU A 444 -5.49 -5.74 -22.96
N PRO A 445 -5.11 -5.61 -21.69
CA PRO A 445 -3.85 -6.14 -21.19
C PRO A 445 -3.89 -7.66 -21.04
N GLN A 446 -2.74 -8.28 -20.89
CA GLN A 446 -2.58 -9.72 -20.66
C GLN A 446 -3.41 -10.24 -19.49
N ARG A 447 -3.42 -9.51 -18.38
CA ARG A 447 -4.36 -9.72 -17.27
C ARG A 447 -5.46 -8.69 -17.35
N PRO A 448 -6.71 -9.11 -17.58
CA PRO A 448 -7.83 -8.18 -17.67
C PRO A 448 -7.99 -7.38 -16.38
N TYR A 449 -8.22 -6.10 -16.53
CA TYR A 449 -8.57 -5.27 -15.39
C TYR A 449 -10.05 -5.44 -15.07
N ILE A 450 -10.33 -5.91 -13.86
CA ILE A 450 -11.68 -6.08 -13.34
C ILE A 450 -11.91 -4.98 -12.29
N ILE A 451 -12.93 -4.15 -12.49
CA ILE A 451 -13.24 -3.04 -11.59
C ILE A 451 -14.00 -3.53 -10.35
N LEU A 452 -13.95 -2.74 -9.28
CA LEU A 452 -14.84 -2.89 -8.14
C LEU A 452 -16.19 -2.27 -8.51
N GLY A 453 -17.22 -3.09 -8.73
CA GLY A 453 -18.52 -2.61 -9.17
C GLY A 453 -19.44 -3.73 -9.66
N THR A 454 -20.50 -3.34 -10.34
CA THR A 454 -21.55 -4.23 -10.87
C THR A 454 -21.17 -4.85 -12.22
N LEU A 455 -21.91 -5.88 -12.66
CA LEU A 455 -21.72 -6.46 -14.00
C LEU A 455 -21.94 -5.43 -15.12
N ARG A 456 -22.90 -4.53 -14.94
CA ARG A 456 -23.15 -3.42 -15.87
C ARG A 456 -21.92 -2.53 -16.02
N GLU A 457 -21.36 -2.09 -14.91
CA GLU A 457 -20.15 -1.27 -14.88
C GLU A 457 -18.94 -2.01 -15.47
N GLN A 458 -18.80 -3.32 -15.23
CA GLN A 458 -17.78 -4.14 -15.88
C GLN A 458 -17.86 -4.07 -17.40
N LEU A 459 -19.06 -4.17 -17.96
CA LEU A 459 -19.27 -4.17 -19.41
C LEU A 459 -19.09 -2.77 -20.03
N LEU A 460 -19.48 -1.73 -19.31
CA LEU A 460 -19.45 -0.34 -19.80
C LEU A 460 -18.09 0.35 -19.61
N TYR A 461 -17.19 -0.21 -18.76
CA TYR A 461 -15.89 0.40 -18.48
C TYR A 461 -15.09 0.65 -19.79
N PRO A 462 -14.43 1.83 -19.93
CA PRO A 462 -14.25 2.91 -18.94
C PRO A 462 -15.38 3.94 -18.87
N ASN A 463 -16.42 3.88 -19.68
CA ASN A 463 -17.50 4.84 -19.74
C ASN A 463 -18.77 4.28 -19.11
N VAL A 464 -18.78 4.18 -17.78
CA VAL A 464 -19.86 3.55 -17.00
C VAL A 464 -21.19 4.33 -17.02
N ASP A 465 -21.16 5.61 -17.36
CA ASP A 465 -22.37 6.47 -17.44
C ASP A 465 -23.17 6.27 -18.72
N ARG A 466 -22.65 5.48 -19.68
CA ARG A 466 -23.33 5.19 -20.93
C ARG A 466 -24.60 4.40 -20.69
N GLN A 467 -25.70 4.87 -21.26
CA GLN A 467 -26.99 4.18 -21.18
C GLN A 467 -27.06 3.09 -22.26
N VAL A 468 -27.09 1.83 -21.83
CA VAL A 468 -27.22 0.64 -22.66
C VAL A 468 -28.32 -0.24 -22.08
N SER A 469 -29.20 -0.80 -22.92
CA SER A 469 -30.30 -1.64 -22.46
C SER A 469 -29.82 -3.00 -21.94
N ASP A 470 -30.55 -3.58 -20.99
CA ASP A 470 -30.26 -4.93 -20.47
C ASP A 470 -30.30 -6.00 -21.56
N GLN A 471 -31.15 -5.80 -22.57
CA GLN A 471 -31.23 -6.70 -23.71
C GLN A 471 -29.94 -6.66 -24.52
N GLU A 472 -29.41 -5.47 -24.84
CA GLU A 472 -28.14 -5.32 -25.58
C GLU A 472 -26.95 -5.91 -24.78
N LEU A 473 -26.90 -5.66 -23.47
CA LEU A 473 -25.89 -6.25 -22.61
C LEU A 473 -25.99 -7.78 -22.54
N SER A 474 -27.20 -8.33 -22.52
CA SER A 474 -27.43 -9.78 -22.55
C SER A 474 -27.00 -10.41 -23.86
N GLU A 475 -27.26 -9.76 -24.98
CA GLU A 475 -26.82 -10.20 -26.32
C GLU A 475 -25.28 -10.22 -26.40
N VAL A 476 -24.62 -9.19 -25.87
CA VAL A 476 -23.14 -9.16 -25.79
C VAL A 476 -22.60 -10.28 -24.92
N LEU A 477 -23.19 -10.54 -23.76
CA LEU A 477 -22.76 -11.67 -22.91
C LEU A 477 -22.91 -13.02 -23.62
N GLN A 478 -23.96 -13.18 -24.42
CA GLN A 478 -24.14 -14.40 -25.22
C GLN A 478 -23.07 -14.52 -26.32
N GLN A 479 -22.72 -13.42 -27.00
CA GLN A 479 -21.68 -13.40 -28.04
C GLN A 479 -20.30 -13.81 -27.53
N VAL A 480 -20.00 -13.51 -26.26
CA VAL A 480 -18.73 -13.86 -25.60
C VAL A 480 -18.82 -15.13 -24.74
N ASN A 481 -19.90 -15.90 -24.80
CA ASN A 481 -20.14 -17.12 -24.01
C ASN A 481 -20.08 -16.86 -22.48
N LEU A 482 -20.71 -15.79 -22.03
CA LEU A 482 -20.81 -15.41 -20.60
C LEU A 482 -22.24 -15.28 -20.10
N GLN A 483 -23.25 -15.81 -20.81
CA GLN A 483 -24.66 -15.73 -20.40
C GLN A 483 -24.91 -16.29 -18.99
N ASP A 484 -24.17 -17.33 -18.60
CA ASP A 484 -24.32 -17.96 -17.29
C ASP A 484 -23.85 -17.08 -16.13
N VAL A 485 -22.94 -16.12 -16.42
CA VAL A 485 -22.44 -15.19 -15.41
C VAL A 485 -23.57 -14.33 -14.86
N LEU A 486 -24.48 -13.86 -15.73
CA LEU A 486 -25.62 -13.04 -15.33
C LEU A 486 -26.49 -13.75 -14.27
N THR A 487 -26.75 -15.04 -14.48
CA THR A 487 -27.52 -15.85 -13.51
C THR A 487 -26.73 -16.12 -12.23
N ARG A 488 -25.42 -16.39 -12.37
CA ARG A 488 -24.51 -16.68 -11.25
C ARG A 488 -24.37 -15.51 -10.28
N VAL A 489 -24.37 -14.27 -10.81
CA VAL A 489 -24.21 -13.05 -9.98
C VAL A 489 -25.54 -12.43 -9.56
N GLY A 490 -26.67 -12.89 -10.08
CA GLY A 490 -28.02 -12.44 -9.68
C GLY A 490 -28.50 -11.17 -10.38
N GLY A 491 -27.90 -10.76 -11.50
CA GLY A 491 -28.31 -9.61 -12.29
C GLY A 491 -27.19 -8.65 -12.67
N PHE A 492 -27.54 -7.59 -13.42
CA PHE A 492 -26.56 -6.61 -13.89
C PHE A 492 -26.06 -5.65 -12.81
N ASP A 493 -26.86 -5.36 -11.79
CA ASP A 493 -26.62 -4.29 -10.82
C ASP A 493 -26.20 -4.79 -9.44
N GLN A 494 -25.73 -6.05 -9.36
CA GLN A 494 -25.18 -6.63 -8.13
C GLN A 494 -23.67 -6.46 -8.08
N GLU A 495 -23.17 -5.98 -6.93
CA GLU A 495 -21.74 -5.95 -6.62
C GLU A 495 -21.31 -7.30 -6.04
N VAL A 496 -20.25 -7.87 -6.60
CA VAL A 496 -19.72 -9.17 -6.18
C VAL A 496 -18.19 -9.15 -6.20
N PRO A 497 -17.52 -10.03 -5.43
CA PRO A 497 -16.05 -10.16 -5.47
C PRO A 497 -15.58 -10.88 -6.74
N TRP A 498 -15.51 -10.18 -7.84
CA TRP A 498 -15.26 -10.67 -9.20
C TRP A 498 -14.06 -11.60 -9.32
N GLU A 499 -12.96 -11.29 -8.63
CA GLU A 499 -11.73 -12.08 -8.69
C GLU A 499 -11.94 -13.53 -8.21
N ASN A 500 -12.91 -13.76 -7.33
CA ASN A 500 -13.23 -15.08 -6.80
C ASN A 500 -14.33 -15.81 -7.61
N ILE A 501 -15.02 -15.09 -8.50
CA ILE A 501 -16.18 -15.62 -9.23
C ILE A 501 -15.81 -16.00 -10.66
N LEU A 502 -14.94 -15.21 -11.30
CA LEU A 502 -14.57 -15.39 -12.70
C LEU A 502 -13.20 -16.07 -12.82
N SER A 503 -13.15 -17.17 -13.59
CA SER A 503 -11.89 -17.74 -14.07
C SER A 503 -11.16 -16.75 -14.99
N LEU A 504 -9.85 -16.90 -15.18
CA LEU A 504 -9.05 -16.02 -16.03
C LEU A 504 -9.60 -15.96 -17.46
N GLY A 505 -10.06 -17.09 -18.03
CA GLY A 505 -10.70 -17.13 -19.34
C GLY A 505 -12.02 -16.36 -19.40
N GLU A 506 -12.84 -16.42 -18.33
CA GLU A 506 -14.07 -15.60 -18.23
C GLU A 506 -13.74 -14.12 -18.10
N GLN A 507 -12.70 -13.76 -17.35
CA GLN A 507 -12.22 -12.39 -17.26
C GLN A 507 -11.75 -11.85 -18.62
N GLN A 508 -11.03 -12.65 -19.41
CA GLN A 508 -10.62 -12.28 -20.76
C GLN A 508 -11.84 -12.09 -21.67
N ARG A 509 -12.82 -13.01 -21.65
CA ARG A 509 -14.07 -12.85 -22.41
C ARG A 509 -14.87 -11.61 -21.99
N LEU A 510 -14.90 -11.29 -20.68
CA LEU A 510 -15.54 -10.08 -20.17
C LEU A 510 -14.83 -8.80 -20.68
N ALA A 511 -13.50 -8.82 -20.75
CA ALA A 511 -12.74 -7.72 -21.33
C ALA A 511 -13.05 -7.54 -22.83
N PHE A 512 -13.22 -8.64 -23.58
CA PHE A 512 -13.68 -8.58 -24.95
C PHE A 512 -15.12 -8.05 -25.09
N ALA A 513 -16.02 -8.40 -24.18
CA ALA A 513 -17.38 -7.84 -24.17
C ALA A 513 -17.38 -6.30 -24.15
N ARG A 514 -16.39 -5.68 -23.49
CA ARG A 514 -16.19 -4.23 -23.53
C ARG A 514 -15.97 -3.68 -24.93
N ILE A 515 -15.26 -4.41 -25.79
CA ILE A 515 -15.06 -4.00 -27.19
C ILE A 515 -16.39 -3.99 -27.94
N LEU A 516 -17.20 -5.02 -27.75
CA LEU A 516 -18.49 -5.14 -28.41
C LEU A 516 -19.50 -4.06 -27.97
N VAL A 517 -19.46 -3.70 -26.69
CA VAL A 517 -20.29 -2.63 -26.15
C VAL A 517 -19.80 -1.26 -26.58
N THR A 518 -18.49 -0.99 -26.50
CA THR A 518 -17.93 0.34 -26.76
C THR A 518 -17.72 0.63 -28.23
N ARG A 519 -17.52 -0.41 -29.07
CA ARG A 519 -17.23 -0.36 -30.52
C ARG A 519 -16.16 0.67 -30.86
N PRO A 520 -14.94 0.54 -30.31
CA PRO A 520 -13.84 1.48 -30.57
C PRO A 520 -13.33 1.32 -32.01
N HIS A 521 -12.78 2.37 -32.59
CA HIS A 521 -12.16 2.32 -33.91
C HIS A 521 -10.83 1.54 -33.88
N PHE A 522 -10.13 1.55 -32.75
CA PHE A 522 -8.84 0.87 -32.55
C PHE A 522 -8.85 0.02 -31.29
N VAL A 523 -8.29 -1.20 -31.41
CA VAL A 523 -8.14 -2.13 -30.29
C VAL A 523 -6.70 -2.60 -30.19
N ILE A 524 -6.17 -2.64 -28.98
CA ILE A 524 -4.84 -3.15 -28.71
C ILE A 524 -4.95 -4.32 -27.73
N LEU A 525 -4.39 -5.46 -28.12
CA LEU A 525 -4.51 -6.76 -27.46
C LEU A 525 -3.12 -7.24 -27.04
N ASP A 526 -2.79 -7.15 -25.75
CA ASP A 526 -1.51 -7.64 -25.20
C ASP A 526 -1.71 -9.04 -24.62
N GLU A 527 -1.43 -10.09 -25.40
CA GLU A 527 -1.62 -11.51 -25.04
C GLU A 527 -3.00 -11.82 -24.41
N SER A 528 -4.01 -11.03 -24.75
CA SER A 528 -5.31 -11.00 -24.07
C SER A 528 -6.20 -12.23 -24.34
N THR A 529 -5.76 -13.15 -25.22
CA THR A 529 -6.43 -14.44 -25.51
C THR A 529 -5.65 -15.65 -24.99
N SER A 530 -4.59 -15.43 -24.22
CA SER A 530 -3.68 -16.50 -23.76
C SER A 530 -4.35 -17.59 -22.91
N ALA A 531 -5.42 -17.28 -22.18
CA ALA A 531 -6.19 -18.22 -21.36
C ALA A 531 -7.45 -18.75 -22.08
N LEU A 532 -7.67 -18.42 -23.35
CA LEU A 532 -8.82 -18.88 -24.14
C LEU A 532 -8.46 -20.15 -24.92
N ASP A 533 -9.46 -21.00 -25.11
CA ASP A 533 -9.39 -22.06 -26.09
C ASP A 533 -9.50 -21.51 -27.53
N LEU A 534 -9.13 -22.32 -28.52
CA LEU A 534 -9.08 -21.90 -29.92
C LEU A 534 -10.45 -21.50 -30.48
N ILE A 535 -11.54 -22.09 -29.98
CA ILE A 535 -12.91 -21.80 -30.46
C ILE A 535 -13.32 -20.38 -29.98
N ASN A 536 -13.13 -20.09 -28.71
CA ASN A 536 -13.43 -18.75 -28.15
C ASN A 536 -12.51 -17.69 -28.77
N GLU A 537 -11.21 -17.97 -28.94
CA GLU A 537 -10.28 -17.08 -29.62
C GLU A 537 -10.73 -16.74 -31.02
N LYS A 538 -11.08 -17.78 -31.82
CA LYS A 538 -11.60 -17.61 -33.17
C LYS A 538 -12.85 -16.74 -33.24
N ASN A 539 -13.81 -17.01 -32.36
CA ASN A 539 -15.07 -16.24 -32.32
C ASN A 539 -14.80 -14.75 -32.02
N LEU A 540 -13.91 -14.45 -31.09
CA LEU A 540 -13.61 -13.07 -30.71
C LEU A 540 -12.89 -12.32 -31.86
N TYR A 541 -11.89 -12.89 -32.49
CA TYR A 541 -11.21 -12.25 -33.62
C TYR A 541 -12.11 -12.09 -34.84
N GLN A 542 -13.04 -13.03 -35.05
CA GLN A 542 -14.05 -12.90 -36.11
C GLN A 542 -14.98 -11.71 -35.86
N GLN A 543 -15.43 -11.50 -34.61
CA GLN A 543 -16.22 -10.35 -34.23
C GLN A 543 -15.46 -9.01 -34.42
N LEU A 544 -14.15 -8.97 -34.15
CA LEU A 544 -13.32 -7.79 -34.44
C LEU A 544 -13.29 -7.45 -35.93
N LYS A 545 -13.25 -8.47 -36.83
CA LYS A 545 -13.31 -8.26 -38.28
C LYS A 545 -14.69 -7.77 -38.71
N GLU A 546 -15.76 -8.30 -38.13
CA GLU A 546 -17.14 -7.90 -38.45
C GLU A 546 -17.45 -6.45 -38.02
N THR A 547 -16.84 -5.99 -36.93
CA THR A 547 -16.97 -4.60 -36.45
C THR A 547 -16.08 -3.61 -37.20
N LYS A 548 -15.28 -4.07 -38.18
CA LYS A 548 -14.35 -3.25 -38.97
C LYS A 548 -13.37 -2.46 -38.12
N THR A 549 -12.96 -3.03 -37.00
CA THR A 549 -12.04 -2.43 -36.05
C THR A 549 -10.61 -2.63 -36.50
N THR A 550 -9.77 -1.61 -36.46
CA THR A 550 -8.32 -1.73 -36.62
C THR A 550 -7.73 -2.27 -35.34
N PHE A 551 -6.94 -3.33 -35.40
CA PHE A 551 -6.42 -3.93 -34.18
C PHE A 551 -4.93 -4.31 -34.25
N ILE A 552 -4.27 -4.21 -33.09
CA ILE A 552 -2.89 -4.64 -32.89
C ILE A 552 -2.90 -5.73 -31.81
N SER A 553 -2.30 -6.86 -32.12
CA SER A 553 -2.15 -7.95 -31.17
C SER A 553 -0.69 -8.24 -30.87
N VAL A 554 -0.36 -8.51 -29.63
CA VAL A 554 0.88 -9.16 -29.22
C VAL A 554 0.55 -10.61 -28.89
N GLY A 555 1.28 -11.56 -29.45
CA GLY A 555 1.03 -12.96 -29.18
C GLY A 555 2.05 -13.89 -29.83
N HIS A 556 2.03 -15.16 -29.43
CA HIS A 556 2.94 -16.20 -29.90
C HIS A 556 2.23 -17.41 -30.52
N ARG A 557 0.87 -17.41 -30.51
CA ARG A 557 0.09 -18.51 -31.03
C ARG A 557 0.01 -18.45 -32.56
N GLU A 558 0.19 -19.59 -33.22
CA GLU A 558 0.06 -19.71 -34.68
C GLU A 558 -1.34 -19.38 -35.18
N SER A 559 -2.39 -19.63 -34.39
CA SER A 559 -3.78 -19.30 -34.73
C SER A 559 -3.99 -17.80 -35.01
N LEU A 560 -3.17 -16.92 -34.45
CA LEU A 560 -3.29 -15.48 -34.62
C LEU A 560 -2.96 -15.03 -36.05
N PHE A 561 -2.13 -15.76 -36.77
CA PHE A 561 -1.79 -15.43 -38.16
C PHE A 561 -3.02 -15.42 -39.08
N ASP A 562 -4.05 -16.20 -38.80
CA ASP A 562 -5.28 -16.25 -39.59
C ASP A 562 -6.11 -14.97 -39.54
N TYR A 563 -5.87 -14.13 -38.52
CA TYR A 563 -6.67 -12.94 -38.29
C TYR A 563 -5.98 -11.64 -38.68
N HIS A 564 -4.66 -11.64 -38.84
CA HIS A 564 -3.85 -10.47 -39.14
C HIS A 564 -3.39 -10.42 -40.61
N GLN A 565 -3.11 -9.21 -41.10
CA GLN A 565 -2.53 -8.99 -42.43
C GLN A 565 -1.03 -8.80 -42.37
N TRP A 566 -0.55 -8.16 -41.31
CA TRP A 566 0.82 -7.75 -41.11
C TRP A 566 1.43 -8.37 -39.88
N VAL A 567 2.72 -8.65 -39.92
CA VAL A 567 3.55 -9.08 -38.79
C VAL A 567 4.69 -8.10 -38.63
N LEU A 568 4.80 -7.49 -37.45
CA LEU A 568 5.96 -6.73 -37.01
C LEU A 568 6.82 -7.62 -36.10
N GLU A 569 7.95 -8.08 -36.62
CA GLU A 569 8.92 -8.86 -35.86
C GLU A 569 9.94 -7.93 -35.21
N LEU A 570 10.09 -8.01 -33.88
CA LEU A 570 11.11 -7.28 -33.12
C LEU A 570 12.31 -8.19 -32.85
N SER A 571 13.48 -7.79 -33.31
CA SER A 571 14.74 -8.53 -33.21
C SER A 571 15.54 -8.21 -31.95
N PRO A 572 16.55 -9.03 -31.57
CA PRO A 572 17.39 -8.81 -30.40
C PRO A 572 18.17 -7.48 -30.40
N ASP A 573 18.55 -6.98 -31.55
CA ASP A 573 19.47 -5.83 -31.71
C ASP A 573 18.75 -4.49 -31.87
N SER A 574 17.50 -4.38 -31.35
CA SER A 574 16.61 -3.21 -31.49
C SER A 574 16.15 -2.95 -32.93
N ASP A 575 16.38 -3.91 -33.81
CA ASP A 575 15.96 -3.90 -35.21
C ASP A 575 14.53 -4.47 -35.34
N TRP A 576 13.90 -4.22 -36.49
CA TRP A 576 12.53 -4.64 -36.74
C TRP A 576 12.30 -4.97 -38.21
N GLN A 577 11.32 -5.84 -38.48
CA GLN A 577 10.88 -6.15 -39.84
C GLN A 577 9.36 -6.15 -39.90
N LEU A 578 8.81 -5.49 -40.95
CA LEU A 578 7.38 -5.55 -41.25
C LEU A 578 7.18 -6.46 -42.47
N LEU A 579 6.44 -7.53 -42.28
CA LEU A 579 6.20 -8.55 -43.32
C LEU A 579 4.69 -8.79 -43.43
N THR A 580 4.26 -9.27 -44.63
CA THR A 580 2.93 -9.90 -44.69
C THR A 580 2.96 -11.20 -43.89
N VAL A 581 1.82 -11.64 -43.37
CA VAL A 581 1.73 -12.94 -42.67
C VAL A 581 2.26 -14.10 -43.55
N GLN A 582 1.97 -14.08 -44.84
CA GLN A 582 2.43 -15.12 -45.75
C GLN A 582 3.95 -15.15 -45.92
N ASP A 583 4.59 -13.96 -46.02
CA ASP A 583 6.04 -13.86 -46.15
C ASP A 583 6.73 -14.26 -44.86
N TYR A 584 6.20 -13.85 -43.72
CA TYR A 584 6.70 -14.24 -42.40
C TYR A 584 6.67 -15.78 -42.20
N GLN A 585 5.55 -16.44 -42.54
CA GLN A 585 5.43 -17.89 -42.43
C GLN A 585 6.40 -18.59 -43.38
N ARG A 586 6.59 -18.06 -44.60
CA ARG A 586 7.57 -18.60 -45.56
C ARG A 586 9.02 -18.45 -45.06
N GLN A 587 9.33 -17.32 -44.44
CA GLN A 587 10.66 -17.10 -43.88
C GLN A 587 10.92 -18.05 -42.71
N LYS A 588 9.99 -18.22 -41.80
CA LYS A 588 10.12 -19.15 -40.67
C LYS A 588 10.21 -20.60 -41.10
N ALA A 589 9.47 -21.02 -42.14
CA ALA A 589 9.58 -22.35 -42.70
C ALA A 589 10.97 -22.61 -43.30
N LYS A 590 11.59 -21.60 -43.93
CA LYS A 590 12.97 -21.72 -44.50
C LYS A 590 14.01 -21.78 -43.37
N GLU A 591 13.84 -21.00 -42.28
CA GLU A 591 14.75 -21.03 -41.11
C GLU A 591 14.77 -22.43 -40.48
N ILE A 592 13.60 -23.09 -40.35
CA ILE A 592 13.47 -24.45 -39.80
C ILE A 592 14.16 -25.48 -40.71
N ILE A 593 14.05 -25.32 -42.02
CA ILE A 593 14.68 -26.23 -42.99
C ILE A 593 16.21 -26.06 -43.03
N ASN A 594 16.73 -24.86 -42.75
CA ASN A 594 18.15 -24.55 -42.77
C ASN A 594 18.88 -24.75 -41.45
N ILE A 595 18.27 -25.36 -40.43
CA ILE A 595 18.98 -25.81 -39.22
C ILE A 595 19.94 -26.93 -39.68
N PRO A 596 21.28 -26.76 -39.56
CA PRO A 596 22.22 -27.78 -40.00
C PRO A 596 21.94 -29.09 -39.22
N LEU A 597 21.76 -30.19 -39.97
CA LEU A 597 21.55 -31.54 -39.42
C LEU A 597 22.75 -32.11 -38.64
N ASP A 598 23.83 -31.34 -38.52
CA ASP A 598 25.06 -31.80 -37.84
C ASP A 598 24.91 -32.08 -36.33
N ASN A 599 23.85 -31.59 -35.69
CA ASN A 599 23.55 -31.93 -34.31
C ASN A 599 22.52 -33.05 -34.12
N ALA A 600 21.87 -33.49 -35.18
CA ALA A 600 20.89 -34.60 -35.13
C ALA A 600 21.52 -35.98 -35.42
N GLN A 601 22.70 -36.04 -36.04
CA GLN A 601 23.36 -37.29 -36.41
C GLN A 601 24.13 -37.95 -35.23
N ILE A 602 24.41 -37.28 -34.17
CA ILE A 602 25.06 -37.86 -32.97
C ILE A 602 24.12 -38.79 -32.17
N THR A 603 22.81 -38.71 -32.41
CA THR A 603 21.81 -39.51 -31.68
C THR A 603 21.34 -40.77 -32.43
N ILE A 604 21.64 -40.93 -33.75
CA ILE A 604 21.16 -42.02 -34.55
C ILE A 604 22.20 -43.16 -34.72
N ASP A 605 23.49 -42.86 -34.66
CA ASP A 605 24.56 -43.87 -34.80
C ASP A 605 24.74 -44.81 -33.59
N ASN A 606 24.07 -44.56 -32.46
CA ASN A 606 24.07 -45.44 -31.31
C ASN A 606 22.85 -46.39 -31.22
N LEU A 607 21.98 -46.42 -32.25
CA LEU A 607 20.78 -47.27 -32.28
C LEU A 607 20.76 -48.35 -33.35
N SER A 608 21.87 -48.56 -34.07
CA SER A 608 21.97 -49.61 -35.11
C SER A 608 22.90 -50.75 -34.73
N SER A 609 22.59 -51.46 -33.69
CA SER A 609 23.01 -52.89 -33.55
C SER A 609 22.11 -53.61 -32.56
N ASN A 610 21.39 -54.56 -33.17
CA ASN A 610 20.76 -55.76 -32.62
C ASN A 610 19.32 -55.78 -32.16
N GLU A 611 18.56 -56.41 -33.09
CA GLU A 611 17.51 -57.42 -32.86
C GLU A 611 16.12 -57.01 -32.37
N SER A 612 15.15 -57.20 -33.34
CA SER A 612 13.72 -57.30 -33.14
C SER A 612 13.31 -58.64 -32.47
N PRO A 613 12.01 -58.93 -32.17
CA PRO A 613 10.81 -58.10 -32.02
C PRO A 613 9.89 -58.48 -30.81
N THR A 614 8.77 -57.78 -30.74
CA THR A 614 7.44 -58.15 -30.21
C THR A 614 7.01 -57.66 -28.86
N GLN A 615 6.08 -56.79 -28.96
CA GLN A 615 4.83 -56.49 -28.24
C GLN A 615 4.73 -55.07 -27.63
N PRO A 616 3.54 -54.43 -27.61
CA PRO A 616 3.38 -52.98 -27.49
C PRO A 616 3.45 -52.53 -26.03
N ILE A 617 4.24 -51.47 -25.83
CA ILE A 617 4.39 -50.78 -24.54
C ILE A 617 3.51 -49.53 -24.62
N PRO A 618 2.75 -49.18 -23.55
CA PRO A 618 1.99 -47.96 -23.51
C PRO A 618 2.92 -46.73 -23.40
N GLU A 619 2.55 -45.66 -24.08
CA GLU A 619 3.19 -44.36 -24.10
C GLU A 619 3.48 -43.88 -22.69
N ILE A 620 4.76 -43.76 -22.36
CA ILE A 620 5.24 -42.97 -21.22
C ILE A 620 6.11 -41.84 -21.79
N ALA A 621 5.70 -40.62 -21.45
CA ALA A 621 6.34 -39.38 -21.83
C ALA A 621 7.85 -39.37 -21.55
N VAL A 622 8.62 -38.98 -22.55
CA VAL A 622 10.05 -38.69 -22.48
C VAL A 622 10.24 -37.46 -21.63
N LEU A 623 10.75 -37.66 -20.39
CA LEU A 623 11.27 -36.59 -19.57
C LEU A 623 12.79 -36.54 -19.71
N THR A 624 13.27 -35.41 -20.17
CA THR A 624 14.67 -35.06 -20.39
C THR A 624 15.49 -35.06 -19.11
N ASP A 625 16.73 -35.54 -19.22
CA ASP A 625 17.78 -35.59 -18.23
C ASP A 625 17.94 -34.34 -17.35
N LYS A 626 17.60 -34.50 -16.07
CA LYS A 626 18.35 -33.88 -14.95
C LYS A 626 18.67 -35.00 -13.97
N PHE A 627 19.96 -35.14 -13.62
CA PHE A 627 20.46 -36.07 -12.62
C PHE A 627 19.78 -35.81 -11.25
N GLU A 628 18.62 -36.36 -11.02
CA GLU A 628 17.94 -36.38 -9.74
C GLU A 628 18.00 -37.79 -9.15
N GLY A 629 18.71 -37.94 -8.07
CA GLY A 629 18.77 -39.19 -7.33
C GLY A 629 17.42 -39.47 -6.63
N PHE A 630 17.13 -40.74 -6.37
CA PHE A 630 15.86 -41.21 -5.80
C PHE A 630 15.87 -41.13 -4.25
N SER A 631 14.76 -40.77 -3.66
CA SER A 631 14.53 -40.84 -2.20
C SER A 631 14.29 -42.30 -1.77
N HIS A 632 14.34 -42.58 -0.45
CA HIS A 632 14.03 -43.91 0.07
C HIS A 632 12.63 -44.40 -0.29
N LYS A 633 11.65 -43.47 -0.45
CA LYS A 633 10.25 -43.75 -0.76
C LYS A 633 10.07 -44.08 -2.25
N GLU A 634 10.78 -43.40 -3.11
CA GLU A 634 10.82 -43.69 -4.56
C GLU A 634 11.55 -45.02 -4.83
N MET A 635 12.57 -45.33 -4.06
CA MET A 635 13.26 -46.65 -4.13
C MET A 635 12.38 -47.80 -3.67
N GLU A 636 11.38 -47.59 -2.79
CA GLU A 636 10.39 -48.61 -2.44
C GLU A 636 9.53 -49.02 -3.63
N VAL A 637 9.17 -48.07 -4.47
CA VAL A 637 8.41 -48.29 -5.71
C VAL A 637 9.27 -48.93 -6.81
N LEU A 638 10.52 -48.54 -6.91
CA LEU A 638 11.48 -49.04 -7.88
C LEU A 638 12.02 -50.43 -7.50
N THR A 639 11.87 -50.87 -6.28
CA THR A 639 12.38 -52.13 -5.76
C THR A 639 11.30 -52.79 -4.92
N ASN A 640 11.26 -54.10 -4.83
CA ASN A 640 10.30 -54.81 -3.96
C ASN A 640 10.75 -54.83 -2.49
N TYR A 641 11.57 -53.87 -2.03
CA TYR A 641 12.04 -53.80 -0.65
C TYR A 641 11.21 -52.78 0.13
N SER A 642 10.89 -53.09 1.39
CA SER A 642 10.26 -52.12 2.28
C SER A 642 11.22 -50.97 2.65
N ILE A 643 10.65 -49.78 2.96
CA ILE A 643 11.39 -48.58 3.36
C ILE A 643 12.42 -48.88 4.50
N GLY A 644 12.07 -49.75 5.45
CA GLY A 644 12.97 -50.17 6.52
C GLY A 644 14.21 -50.89 6.01
N THR A 645 14.05 -51.79 5.04
CA THR A 645 15.14 -52.52 4.40
C THR A 645 16.03 -51.58 3.56
N ILE A 646 15.43 -50.66 2.85
CA ILE A 646 16.13 -49.63 2.03
C ILE A 646 17.00 -48.75 2.93
N ARG A 647 16.47 -48.25 4.04
CA ARG A 647 17.20 -47.46 5.03
C ARG A 647 18.35 -48.22 5.65
N SER A 648 18.16 -49.51 5.98
CA SER A 648 19.23 -50.39 6.50
C SER A 648 20.33 -50.58 5.47
N LYS A 649 20.00 -50.80 4.19
CA LYS A 649 21.01 -50.93 3.12
C LYS A 649 21.73 -49.62 2.85
N ALA A 650 21.02 -48.46 2.92
CA ALA A 650 21.64 -47.14 2.84
C ALA A 650 22.65 -46.90 3.97
N SER A 651 22.32 -47.25 5.21
CA SER A 651 23.21 -47.09 6.37
C SER A 651 24.47 -47.98 6.29
N LEU A 652 24.34 -49.15 5.66
CA LEU A 652 25.43 -50.11 5.45
C LEU A 652 26.24 -49.84 4.17
N GLY A 653 25.91 -48.82 3.37
CA GLY A 653 26.58 -48.48 2.11
C GLY A 653 26.40 -49.55 1.02
N LYS A 654 25.37 -50.42 1.14
CA LYS A 654 25.08 -51.48 0.17
C LYS A 654 24.25 -50.97 -0.99
N SER A 655 24.55 -51.41 -2.20
CA SER A 655 23.76 -51.12 -3.38
C SER A 655 22.46 -51.92 -3.44
N ILE A 656 21.47 -51.43 -4.15
CA ILE A 656 20.17 -52.08 -4.38
C ILE A 656 19.95 -52.15 -5.90
N THR A 657 19.53 -53.31 -6.40
CA THR A 657 19.12 -53.43 -7.81
C THR A 657 17.60 -53.23 -7.90
N GLY A 658 17.18 -52.31 -8.73
CA GLY A 658 15.78 -52.04 -8.98
C GLY A 658 15.13 -53.07 -9.91
N ASN A 659 13.78 -53.02 -9.98
CA ASN A 659 12.99 -53.85 -10.92
C ASN A 659 13.25 -53.46 -12.37
N ASP A 660 13.84 -52.30 -12.61
CA ASP A 660 14.31 -51.79 -13.91
C ASP A 660 15.66 -52.34 -14.35
N GLY A 661 16.25 -53.23 -13.54
CA GLY A 661 17.55 -53.87 -13.81
C GLY A 661 18.78 -53.04 -13.49
N PHE A 662 18.62 -51.80 -13.00
CA PHE A 662 19.72 -50.91 -12.65
C PHE A 662 20.10 -51.04 -11.20
N THR A 663 21.37 -50.79 -10.90
CA THR A 663 21.91 -50.80 -9.53
C THR A 663 21.98 -49.37 -8.99
N TYR A 664 21.52 -49.17 -7.78
CA TYR A 664 21.46 -47.86 -7.09
C TYR A 664 22.32 -47.88 -5.84
N ARG A 665 23.07 -46.82 -5.61
CA ARG A 665 23.92 -46.65 -4.41
C ARG A 665 23.54 -45.36 -3.69
N TYR A 666 23.46 -45.43 -2.36
CA TYR A 666 23.09 -44.29 -1.54
C TYR A 666 24.29 -43.35 -1.35
N ASN A 667 24.17 -42.11 -1.76
CA ASN A 667 25.17 -41.07 -1.60
C ASN A 667 24.86 -40.23 -0.34
N LYS A 668 25.75 -40.30 0.65
CA LYS A 668 25.68 -39.54 1.91
C LYS A 668 26.30 -38.15 1.82
N ASP A 669 27.10 -37.86 0.80
CA ASP A 669 27.95 -36.66 0.71
C ASP A 669 27.26 -35.51 -0.04
N SER A 670 26.05 -35.70 -0.59
CA SER A 670 25.27 -34.65 -1.22
C SER A 670 24.47 -33.88 -0.16
N ARG A 671 24.29 -32.60 -0.34
CA ARG A 671 23.41 -31.73 0.50
C ARG A 671 21.99 -32.28 0.66
N VAL A 672 21.59 -33.21 -0.20
CA VAL A 672 20.38 -34.01 -0.12
C VAL A 672 20.77 -35.46 -0.33
N SER A 673 20.70 -36.26 0.73
CA SER A 673 21.07 -37.70 0.68
C SER A 673 20.08 -38.45 -0.21
N LYS A 674 20.54 -38.96 -1.36
CA LYS A 674 19.72 -39.65 -2.38
C LYS A 674 20.39 -40.93 -2.91
N TRP A 675 19.59 -41.85 -3.46
CA TRP A 675 20.05 -42.98 -4.22
C TRP A 675 20.40 -42.60 -5.64
N LEU A 676 21.63 -42.85 -6.05
CA LEU A 676 22.09 -42.56 -7.41
C LEU A 676 22.22 -43.88 -8.17
N ARG A 677 21.87 -43.88 -9.43
CA ARG A 677 22.11 -44.98 -10.36
C ARG A 677 23.63 -45.10 -10.57
N VAL A 678 24.16 -46.33 -10.45
CA VAL A 678 25.58 -46.62 -10.59
C VAL A 678 25.80 -47.42 -11.88
#